data_db50ca0fc69a3e4a08cb1f6855d0e958
#
_entry.id   db50ca0fc69a3e4a08cb1f6855d0e958
#
_cell.length_a   1.000
_cell.length_b   1.000
_cell.length_c   1.000
_cell.angle_alpha   90.00
_cell.angle_beta   90.00
_cell.angle_gamma   90.00
#
_symmetry.space_group_name_H-M   'P 1'
#
loop_
_entity.id
_entity.type
_entity.pdbx_description
1 polymer ?
#
loop_
_entity_poly.entity_id
_entity_poly.type
_entity_poly.pdbx_seq_one_letter_code
_entity_poly.pdbx_strand_id
1 'polypeptide(L)'
;MKRISSFDTGLYAGRVIAFLFLCCPLRADAISPNEWRFRQTLEVGQGGLVRFSLPAETLDAARPNLEDVRVIDSAGREVPYIIDRPLPQPESAVRPKEFHAQIEGTMTRLNLVTGTKAALRAISLEAPGGGEFTKPVRVEGSQDGQSWRPLAEHEPVFRMPGGASNLRISIPDGAWAFLRLTIDDSRSAPVPFTGAELNTGALSAPTEPMAVSIKSRDENPGVTRLSLNLGAMNLTPASVHLDTPEPLFARTVTVAVPQIGEGDITEKILTSTVIYRMDVGGKTESRLDIAIDRPVEARELVLLIANGDSPPLTTTGIRAERRAVYVMFSSAQAGRYALLMGNSQCAAPNYDLSALAQDLKGAQSNAAQPAGIERNPDYKAADALATVSLTGATIDVAPWGFRKSVKMTGPGTQAVELDLDILARATHDLGDLRLVCDGRQIPFLLEKTSISRPIPMAQSVANDPKKPNISRWSLTLPKAGLPICRIVCTPGPGVFQREFHLSETVTDGVREDFPIALGTTTWRQTPHQKPRDIVLELNPGPTTDRLILETDNGDNPPIELNNFRAYYPVTRAIFRASPVSGAPTWLYYGDGDASVPRYDVSLVATELLRSERLVASTGPEEVLKATIVGDTLTGASLYLFWGVLGLVVVGLLLVVARFVPKAA
;
A
#
# COMPACT_ATOMS: atom_id res chain seq x y z
N MET A 1 -53.32 22.57 -60.28
CA MET A 1 -53.05 23.87 -60.94
C MET A 1 -52.29 24.75 -59.95
N LYS A 2 -51.05 25.24 -60.39
CA LYS A 2 -50.22 26.28 -59.81
C LYS A 2 -49.63 26.02 -58.42
N ARG A 3 -48.34 25.61 -58.28
CA ARG A 3 -47.04 26.34 -58.38
C ARG A 3 -46.97 27.64 -57.58
N ILE A 4 -46.06 27.73 -56.63
CA ILE A 4 -44.86 28.61 -56.57
C ILE A 4 -44.31 28.46 -55.17
N SER A 5 -43.14 28.02 -54.97
CA SER A 5 -41.73 28.45 -55.00
C SER A 5 -41.23 28.93 -53.62
N SER A 6 -40.25 28.19 -53.13
CA SER A 6 -39.03 28.55 -52.38
C SER A 6 -38.86 29.98 -51.84
N PHE A 7 -38.51 30.10 -50.56
CA PHE A 7 -37.38 30.96 -50.13
C PHE A 7 -36.72 30.39 -48.88
N ASP A 8 -35.46 30.18 -49.05
CA ASP A 8 -34.47 29.83 -48.04
C ASP A 8 -34.16 31.07 -47.19
N THR A 9 -34.27 31.03 -45.91
CA THR A 9 -33.56 31.92 -45.01
C THR A 9 -33.26 31.18 -43.70
N GLY A 10 -32.02 30.85 -43.56
CA GLY A 10 -31.44 30.36 -42.31
C GLY A 10 -31.56 31.40 -41.20
N LEU A 11 -32.23 31.04 -40.14
CA LEU A 11 -32.13 31.72 -38.84
C LEU A 11 -31.74 30.70 -37.79
N TYR A 12 -30.49 30.88 -37.30
CA TYR A 12 -30.03 30.25 -36.06
C TYR A 12 -30.94 30.71 -34.91
N ALA A 13 -31.92 29.89 -34.57
CA ALA A 13 -32.72 30.08 -33.37
C ALA A 13 -31.94 29.49 -32.18
N GLY A 14 -31.22 30.36 -31.48
CA GLY A 14 -30.72 30.05 -30.14
C GLY A 14 -31.90 29.68 -29.24
N ARG A 15 -32.01 28.42 -28.86
CA ARG A 15 -32.97 27.97 -27.86
C ARG A 15 -32.56 28.56 -26.51
N VAL A 16 -33.11 29.73 -26.18
CA VAL A 16 -33.21 30.20 -24.79
C VAL A 16 -34.24 29.29 -24.12
N ILE A 17 -33.77 28.27 -23.42
CA ILE A 17 -34.63 27.50 -22.52
C ILE A 17 -34.90 28.39 -21.32
N ALA A 18 -36.04 29.09 -21.34
CA ALA A 18 -36.56 29.77 -20.14
C ALA A 18 -37.06 28.69 -19.20
N PHE A 19 -36.26 28.35 -18.20
CA PHE A 19 -36.70 27.51 -17.09
C PHE A 19 -37.74 28.30 -16.26
N LEU A 20 -38.99 27.99 -16.46
CA LEU A 20 -40.05 28.33 -15.51
C LEU A 20 -39.84 27.45 -14.27
N PHE A 21 -39.17 27.98 -13.26
CA PHE A 21 -39.18 27.39 -11.93
C PHE A 21 -40.61 27.55 -11.35
N LEU A 22 -41.37 26.46 -11.43
CA LEU A 22 -42.58 26.32 -10.61
C LEU A 22 -42.10 26.17 -9.15
N CYS A 23 -42.14 27.26 -8.40
CA CYS A 23 -41.92 27.21 -6.94
C CYS A 23 -43.09 26.43 -6.30
N CYS A 24 -43.01 25.12 -6.23
CA CYS A 24 -43.68 24.38 -5.17
C CYS A 24 -42.88 24.63 -3.89
N PRO A 25 -43.49 25.11 -2.80
CA PRO A 25 -42.80 25.18 -1.51
C PRO A 25 -42.69 23.74 -0.98
N LEU A 26 -41.69 23.00 -1.41
CA LEU A 26 -41.22 21.86 -0.66
C LEU A 26 -40.82 22.40 0.71
N ARG A 27 -41.49 21.96 1.78
CA ARG A 27 -41.03 22.10 3.15
C ARG A 27 -39.71 21.34 3.23
N ALA A 28 -38.60 22.00 2.94
CA ALA A 28 -37.31 21.57 3.41
C ALA A 28 -37.40 21.66 4.94
N ASP A 29 -37.32 20.56 5.62
CA ASP A 29 -37.17 20.56 7.07
C ASP A 29 -35.96 21.41 7.38
N ALA A 30 -36.12 22.39 8.27
CA ALA A 30 -35.06 23.31 8.62
C ALA A 30 -33.94 22.46 9.27
N ILE A 31 -32.80 22.41 8.60
CA ILE A 31 -31.63 21.76 9.18
C ILE A 31 -31.27 22.48 10.47
N SER A 32 -30.92 21.72 11.52
CA SER A 32 -30.33 22.26 12.74
C SER A 32 -28.80 22.37 12.57
N PRO A 33 -28.25 23.55 12.20
CA PRO A 33 -26.81 23.69 11.89
C PRO A 33 -25.90 23.28 13.05
N ASN A 34 -26.42 23.27 14.28
CA ASN A 34 -25.72 22.87 15.49
C ASN A 34 -25.30 21.37 15.53
N GLU A 35 -25.79 20.54 14.63
CA GLU A 35 -25.36 19.14 14.50
C GLU A 35 -24.06 18.97 13.70
N TRP A 36 -23.62 20.02 12.99
CA TRP A 36 -22.42 20.02 12.19
C TRP A 36 -21.23 20.65 12.93
N ARG A 37 -20.13 19.94 13.01
CA ARG A 37 -18.94 20.35 13.75
C ARG A 37 -18.20 21.52 13.13
N PHE A 38 -18.23 21.63 11.80
CA PHE A 38 -17.51 22.65 11.03
C PHE A 38 -18.44 23.36 10.06
N ARG A 39 -18.11 24.61 9.80
CA ARG A 39 -18.74 25.43 8.78
C ARG A 39 -17.70 26.19 7.97
N GLN A 40 -18.09 26.57 6.76
CA GLN A 40 -17.24 27.31 5.85
C GLN A 40 -18.10 28.31 5.07
N THR A 41 -17.75 29.60 5.12
CA THR A 41 -18.48 30.66 4.44
C THR A 41 -18.16 30.64 2.94
N LEU A 42 -19.18 30.85 2.11
CA LEU A 42 -19.09 30.95 0.66
C LEU A 42 -19.78 32.23 0.20
N GLU A 43 -19.07 33.11 -0.50
CA GLU A 43 -19.64 34.31 -1.09
C GLU A 43 -19.92 34.11 -2.56
N VAL A 44 -21.18 34.34 -2.95
CA VAL A 44 -21.67 34.21 -4.33
C VAL A 44 -21.93 35.60 -4.88
N GLY A 45 -21.18 36.00 -5.90
CA GLY A 45 -21.23 37.35 -6.48
C GLY A 45 -22.45 37.63 -7.33
N GLN A 46 -23.08 36.61 -7.89
CA GLN A 46 -24.29 36.76 -8.72
C GLN A 46 -25.13 35.48 -8.74
N GLY A 47 -26.44 35.64 -8.98
CA GLY A 47 -27.34 34.51 -9.10
C GLY A 47 -27.08 33.65 -10.32
N GLY A 48 -27.56 32.41 -10.30
CA GLY A 48 -27.39 31.42 -11.34
C GLY A 48 -26.76 30.12 -10.83
N LEU A 49 -26.26 29.29 -11.74
CA LEU A 49 -25.53 28.08 -11.38
C LEU A 49 -24.15 28.44 -10.83
N VAL A 50 -23.85 27.98 -9.62
CA VAL A 50 -22.57 28.19 -8.94
C VAL A 50 -21.80 26.88 -8.92
N ARG A 51 -20.50 26.92 -9.24
CA ARG A 51 -19.57 25.78 -9.18
C ARG A 51 -18.30 26.20 -8.47
N PHE A 52 -17.86 25.40 -7.50
CA PHE A 52 -16.59 25.63 -6.82
C PHE A 52 -15.96 24.30 -6.41
N SER A 53 -14.63 24.30 -6.30
CA SER A 53 -13.87 23.16 -5.81
C SER A 53 -13.86 23.11 -4.29
N LEU A 54 -14.02 21.93 -3.71
CA LEU A 54 -13.88 21.73 -2.27
C LEU A 54 -12.38 21.73 -1.90
N PRO A 55 -11.96 22.62 -0.97
CA PRO A 55 -10.61 22.60 -0.44
C PRO A 55 -10.27 21.28 0.25
N ALA A 56 -8.99 20.95 0.34
CA ALA A 56 -8.53 19.73 1.00
C ALA A 56 -8.97 19.63 2.46
N GLU A 57 -8.99 20.74 3.17
CA GLU A 57 -9.47 20.85 4.56
C GLU A 57 -10.95 20.52 4.73
N THR A 58 -11.78 20.87 3.72
CA THR A 58 -13.21 20.53 3.70
C THR A 58 -13.40 19.02 3.49
N LEU A 59 -12.62 18.43 2.57
CA LEU A 59 -12.61 16.98 2.32
C LEU A 59 -12.15 16.20 3.57
N ASP A 60 -11.18 16.74 4.29
CA ASP A 60 -10.67 16.15 5.54
C ASP A 60 -11.71 16.17 6.67
N ALA A 61 -12.46 17.25 6.78
CA ALA A 61 -13.48 17.43 7.81
C ALA A 61 -14.76 16.67 7.53
N ALA A 62 -15.04 16.36 6.26
CA ALA A 62 -16.23 15.64 5.82
C ALA A 62 -16.07 14.12 5.90
N ARG A 63 -17.20 13.41 5.79
CA ARG A 63 -17.21 11.95 5.64
C ARG A 63 -16.65 11.54 4.25
N PRO A 64 -16.12 10.32 4.09
CA PRO A 64 -15.46 9.89 2.84
C PRO A 64 -16.33 10.09 1.58
N ASN A 65 -17.62 9.82 1.70
CA ASN A 65 -18.57 9.97 0.59
C ASN A 65 -19.18 11.38 0.48
N LEU A 66 -18.80 12.32 1.38
CA LEU A 66 -19.37 13.68 1.49
C LEU A 66 -20.88 13.69 1.80
N GLU A 67 -21.37 12.63 2.44
CA GLU A 67 -22.80 12.48 2.79
C GLU A 67 -23.26 13.49 3.84
N ASP A 68 -22.33 14.06 4.60
CA ASP A 68 -22.56 15.04 5.65
C ASP A 68 -22.35 16.50 5.20
N VAL A 69 -21.96 16.72 3.96
CA VAL A 69 -21.86 18.08 3.43
C VAL A 69 -23.26 18.65 3.22
N ARG A 70 -23.49 19.91 3.60
CA ARG A 70 -24.73 20.64 3.31
C ARG A 70 -24.39 22.06 2.87
N VAL A 71 -25.17 22.57 1.93
CA VAL A 71 -25.14 23.98 1.54
C VAL A 71 -26.36 24.66 2.16
N ILE A 72 -26.16 25.75 2.90
CA ILE A 72 -27.23 26.54 3.47
C ILE A 72 -27.15 28.00 2.99
N ASP A 73 -28.30 28.64 2.83
CA ASP A 73 -28.40 30.06 2.50
C ASP A 73 -28.27 30.94 3.77
N SER A 74 -28.31 32.27 3.59
CA SER A 74 -28.25 33.22 4.69
C SER A 74 -29.42 33.17 5.67
N ALA A 75 -30.52 32.51 5.29
CA ALA A 75 -31.68 32.28 6.14
C ALA A 75 -31.60 30.90 6.87
N GLY A 76 -30.52 30.14 6.69
CA GLY A 76 -30.34 28.82 7.28
C GLY A 76 -31.11 27.71 6.57
N ARG A 77 -31.63 27.95 5.37
CA ARG A 77 -32.36 26.95 4.59
C ARG A 77 -31.38 26.14 3.76
N GLU A 78 -31.60 24.84 3.70
CA GLU A 78 -30.81 23.92 2.87
C GLU A 78 -31.01 24.23 1.38
N VAL A 79 -29.92 24.30 0.64
CA VAL A 79 -29.90 24.51 -0.80
C VAL A 79 -29.48 23.20 -1.47
N PRO A 80 -30.33 22.63 -2.33
CA PRO A 80 -30.00 21.42 -3.07
C PRO A 80 -28.76 21.61 -3.95
N TYR A 81 -27.86 20.61 -3.96
CA TYR A 81 -26.60 20.63 -4.69
C TYR A 81 -26.29 19.25 -5.31
N ILE A 82 -25.34 19.22 -6.22
CA ILE A 82 -24.70 18.01 -6.72
C ILE A 82 -23.21 18.04 -6.45
N ILE A 83 -22.63 16.86 -6.24
CA ILE A 83 -21.18 16.68 -6.17
C ILE A 83 -20.71 16.14 -7.51
N ASP A 84 -19.70 16.81 -8.09
CA ASP A 84 -19.04 16.36 -9.32
C ASP A 84 -17.60 15.97 -9.00
N ARG A 85 -17.28 14.70 -9.24
CA ARG A 85 -15.93 14.13 -9.10
C ARG A 85 -15.42 13.71 -10.47
N PRO A 86 -14.87 14.64 -11.26
CA PRO A 86 -14.35 14.29 -12.57
C PRO A 86 -13.14 13.37 -12.41
N LEU A 87 -13.28 12.13 -12.86
CA LEU A 87 -12.19 11.19 -12.97
C LEU A 87 -11.79 11.07 -14.45
N PRO A 88 -10.51 10.84 -14.74
CA PRO A 88 -10.12 10.47 -16.08
C PRO A 88 -10.89 9.21 -16.46
N GLN A 89 -11.44 9.19 -17.67
CA GLN A 89 -12.08 7.97 -18.14
C GLN A 89 -11.00 6.89 -18.28
N PRO A 90 -11.31 5.62 -18.00
CA PRO A 90 -10.36 4.55 -18.20
C PRO A 90 -9.94 4.52 -19.67
N GLU A 91 -8.63 4.40 -19.89
CA GLU A 91 -8.12 4.18 -21.23
C GLU A 91 -8.69 2.87 -21.77
N SER A 92 -9.16 2.91 -23.01
CA SER A 92 -9.54 1.71 -23.74
C SER A 92 -8.36 1.30 -24.63
N ALA A 93 -7.91 0.05 -24.49
CA ALA A 93 -6.91 -0.52 -25.36
C ALA A 93 -7.59 -1.19 -26.56
N VAL A 94 -7.18 -0.84 -27.76
CA VAL A 94 -7.69 -1.41 -29.01
C VAL A 94 -6.49 -1.96 -29.79
N ARG A 95 -6.59 -3.20 -30.27
CA ARG A 95 -5.57 -3.74 -31.17
C ARG A 95 -5.65 -3.08 -32.54
N PRO A 96 -4.51 -2.74 -33.16
CA PRO A 96 -4.50 -2.24 -34.54
C PRO A 96 -5.09 -3.31 -35.48
N LYS A 97 -5.74 -2.87 -36.54
CA LYS A 97 -6.28 -3.75 -37.58
C LYS A 97 -5.18 -4.57 -38.27
N GLU A 98 -4.03 -3.92 -38.47
CA GLU A 98 -2.84 -4.57 -39.06
C GLU A 98 -1.60 -4.11 -38.29
N PHE A 99 -0.67 -5.05 -38.09
CA PHE A 99 0.64 -4.81 -37.48
C PHE A 99 1.69 -5.53 -38.32
N HIS A 100 2.62 -4.77 -38.87
CA HIS A 100 3.72 -5.28 -39.69
C HIS A 100 5.05 -4.81 -39.14
N ALA A 101 5.91 -5.74 -38.74
CA ALA A 101 7.27 -5.47 -38.30
C ALA A 101 8.26 -5.87 -39.39
N GLN A 102 9.19 -4.98 -39.73
CA GLN A 102 10.21 -5.19 -40.74
C GLN A 102 11.56 -4.63 -40.27
N ILE A 103 12.61 -5.40 -40.47
CA ILE A 103 13.98 -4.95 -40.18
C ILE A 103 14.57 -4.39 -41.44
N GLU A 104 15.01 -3.14 -41.39
CA GLU A 104 15.61 -2.40 -42.49
C GLU A 104 17.01 -1.89 -42.10
N GLY A 105 18.04 -2.66 -42.44
CA GLY A 105 19.42 -2.36 -42.05
C GLY A 105 19.59 -2.37 -40.51
N THR A 106 19.90 -1.20 -39.95
CA THR A 106 20.07 -0.99 -38.50
C THR A 106 18.82 -0.43 -37.81
N MET A 107 17.65 -0.57 -38.43
CA MET A 107 16.40 -0.06 -37.91
C MET A 107 15.31 -1.13 -38.00
N THR A 108 14.44 -1.17 -36.95
CA THR A 108 13.18 -1.91 -37.01
C THR A 108 12.06 -0.91 -37.30
N ARG A 109 11.27 -1.18 -38.33
CA ARG A 109 10.09 -0.38 -38.67
C ARG A 109 8.83 -1.18 -38.38
N LEU A 110 7.93 -0.58 -37.57
CA LEU A 110 6.61 -1.11 -37.30
C LEU A 110 5.58 -0.22 -38.00
N ASN A 111 4.79 -0.83 -38.87
CA ASN A 111 3.69 -0.16 -39.55
C ASN A 111 2.36 -0.70 -39.03
N LEU A 112 1.49 0.20 -38.61
CA LEU A 112 0.21 -0.14 -38.03
C LEU A 112 -0.93 0.55 -38.81
N VAL A 113 -1.97 -0.22 -39.13
CA VAL A 113 -3.26 0.31 -39.56
C VAL A 113 -4.16 0.31 -38.32
N THR A 114 -4.55 1.49 -37.83
CA THR A 114 -5.20 1.61 -36.53
C THR A 114 -6.60 1.00 -36.51
N GLY A 115 -7.35 1.16 -37.60
CA GLY A 115 -8.74 0.65 -37.70
C GLY A 115 -9.75 1.39 -36.81
N THR A 116 -9.33 2.47 -36.14
CA THR A 116 -10.19 3.28 -35.26
C THR A 116 -10.20 4.74 -35.67
N LYS A 117 -11.29 5.44 -35.38
CA LYS A 117 -11.41 6.89 -35.50
C LYS A 117 -11.28 7.61 -34.16
N ALA A 118 -11.10 6.86 -33.07
CA ALA A 118 -10.92 7.41 -31.74
C ALA A 118 -9.56 8.13 -31.65
N ALA A 119 -9.49 9.17 -30.83
CA ALA A 119 -8.23 9.85 -30.53
C ALA A 119 -7.31 8.91 -29.74
N LEU A 120 -6.11 8.72 -30.24
CA LEU A 120 -5.05 7.91 -29.62
C LEU A 120 -4.17 8.80 -28.76
N ARG A 121 -3.71 8.28 -27.61
CA ARG A 121 -2.82 8.98 -26.67
C ARG A 121 -1.52 8.23 -26.44
N ALA A 122 -1.53 6.91 -26.59
CA ALA A 122 -0.35 6.10 -26.42
C ALA A 122 -0.41 4.82 -27.24
N ILE A 123 0.76 4.23 -27.42
CA ILE A 123 0.96 2.94 -28.07
C ILE A 123 1.73 2.07 -27.08
N SER A 124 1.20 0.91 -26.72
CA SER A 124 1.88 -0.07 -25.88
C SER A 124 2.36 -1.21 -26.77
N LEU A 125 3.68 -1.41 -26.84
CA LEU A 125 4.28 -2.46 -27.68
C LEU A 125 4.29 -3.82 -26.95
N GLU A 126 4.10 -4.89 -27.69
CA GLU A 126 4.22 -6.27 -27.20
C GLU A 126 5.59 -6.81 -27.61
N ALA A 127 6.43 -7.17 -26.60
CA ALA A 127 7.72 -7.79 -26.81
C ALA A 127 7.79 -9.09 -26.02
N PRO A 128 7.73 -10.28 -26.64
CA PRO A 128 7.85 -11.55 -25.96
C PRO A 128 9.29 -11.78 -25.46
N GLY A 129 9.42 -12.70 -24.50
CA GLY A 129 10.70 -13.09 -23.93
C GLY A 129 11.19 -12.17 -22.80
N GLY A 130 12.25 -12.59 -22.09
CA GLY A 130 12.84 -11.92 -20.93
C GLY A 130 14.09 -11.10 -21.22
N GLY A 131 14.45 -10.85 -22.49
CA GLY A 131 15.67 -10.14 -22.86
C GLY A 131 15.64 -8.67 -22.45
N GLU A 132 16.77 -8.18 -21.96
CA GLU A 132 16.99 -6.79 -21.57
C GLU A 132 17.30 -5.96 -22.82
N PHE A 133 16.73 -4.77 -22.92
CA PHE A 133 16.98 -3.85 -24.03
C PHE A 133 16.60 -2.42 -23.67
N THR A 134 17.20 -1.47 -24.37
CA THR A 134 16.82 -0.06 -24.37
C THR A 134 16.87 0.45 -25.81
N LYS A 135 15.74 0.94 -26.30
CA LYS A 135 15.58 1.39 -27.69
C LYS A 135 14.96 2.78 -27.77
N PRO A 136 15.53 3.72 -28.51
CA PRO A 136 14.85 4.95 -28.89
C PRO A 136 13.83 4.66 -29.99
N VAL A 137 12.62 5.19 -29.82
CA VAL A 137 11.53 5.04 -30.78
C VAL A 137 11.08 6.40 -31.30
N ARG A 138 10.97 6.53 -32.61
CA ARG A 138 10.30 7.63 -33.29
C ARG A 138 8.92 7.18 -33.74
N VAL A 139 7.91 7.98 -33.50
CA VAL A 139 6.54 7.71 -33.92
C VAL A 139 6.07 8.78 -34.88
N GLU A 140 5.47 8.34 -35.97
CA GLU A 140 4.86 9.18 -36.97
C GLU A 140 3.41 8.73 -37.23
N GLY A 141 2.51 9.70 -37.43
CA GLY A 141 1.11 9.45 -37.74
C GLY A 141 0.74 9.96 -39.14
N SER A 142 -0.20 9.26 -39.78
CA SER A 142 -0.73 9.64 -41.09
C SER A 142 -2.23 9.35 -41.20
N GLN A 143 -2.91 10.13 -42.08
CA GLN A 143 -4.33 9.87 -42.41
C GLN A 143 -4.46 9.15 -43.78
N ASP A 144 -3.49 9.30 -44.65
CA ASP A 144 -3.53 8.81 -46.04
C ASP A 144 -2.47 7.74 -46.34
N GLY A 145 -1.56 7.48 -45.39
CA GLY A 145 -0.42 6.58 -45.57
C GLY A 145 0.73 7.17 -46.42
N GLN A 146 0.62 8.41 -46.89
CA GLN A 146 1.63 9.09 -47.71
C GLN A 146 2.27 10.27 -46.99
N SER A 147 1.45 11.11 -46.36
CA SER A 147 1.88 12.30 -45.63
C SER A 147 2.06 11.95 -44.15
N TRP A 148 3.30 11.98 -43.67
CA TRP A 148 3.64 11.58 -42.30
C TRP A 148 3.99 12.79 -41.44
N ARG A 149 3.41 12.82 -40.22
CA ARG A 149 3.67 13.86 -39.24
C ARG A 149 4.37 13.22 -38.01
N PRO A 150 5.48 13.78 -37.52
CA PRO A 150 6.12 13.31 -36.31
C PRO A 150 5.20 13.55 -35.09
N LEU A 151 5.05 12.52 -34.25
CA LEU A 151 4.25 12.55 -33.03
C LEU A 151 5.13 12.46 -31.79
N ALA A 152 6.19 11.65 -31.86
CA ALA A 152 7.14 11.49 -30.77
C ALA A 152 8.54 11.19 -31.36
N GLU A 153 9.58 11.68 -30.71
CA GLU A 153 10.97 11.41 -31.08
C GLU A 153 11.77 10.99 -29.85
N HIS A 154 12.62 9.99 -30.00
CA HIS A 154 13.51 9.46 -28.98
C HIS A 154 12.80 8.89 -27.71
N GLU A 155 11.52 8.51 -27.82
CA GLU A 155 10.81 7.88 -26.70
C GLU A 155 11.48 6.57 -26.30
N PRO A 156 11.83 6.40 -25.01
CA PRO A 156 12.52 5.21 -24.55
C PRO A 156 11.57 4.04 -24.36
N VAL A 157 11.84 2.94 -25.08
CA VAL A 157 11.22 1.65 -24.85
C VAL A 157 12.29 0.72 -24.29
N PHE A 158 12.04 0.15 -23.13
CA PHE A 158 13.07 -0.62 -22.42
C PHE A 158 12.53 -1.74 -21.54
N ARG A 159 13.41 -2.68 -21.28
CA ARG A 159 13.31 -3.68 -20.23
C ARG A 159 14.68 -3.79 -19.58
N MET A 160 14.74 -3.50 -18.25
CA MET A 160 15.99 -3.40 -17.51
C MET A 160 16.19 -4.63 -16.61
N PRO A 161 17.43 -4.92 -16.21
CA PRO A 161 17.69 -5.82 -15.09
C PRO A 161 16.88 -5.40 -13.85
N GLY A 162 16.34 -6.37 -13.11
CA GLY A 162 15.53 -6.06 -11.93
C GLY A 162 14.07 -5.75 -12.21
N GLY A 163 13.60 -5.92 -13.49
CA GLY A 163 12.18 -5.96 -13.83
C GLY A 163 11.56 -4.61 -14.21
N ALA A 164 12.29 -3.48 -14.10
CA ALA A 164 11.77 -2.20 -14.58
C ALA A 164 11.59 -2.23 -16.10
N SER A 165 10.38 -1.95 -16.59
CA SER A 165 10.04 -2.05 -18.01
C SER A 165 9.10 -0.91 -18.42
N ASN A 166 9.36 -0.30 -19.56
CA ASN A 166 8.46 0.64 -20.21
C ASN A 166 8.33 0.26 -21.69
N LEU A 167 7.18 -0.27 -22.08
CA LEU A 167 6.84 -0.58 -23.47
C LEU A 167 5.79 0.39 -24.03
N ARG A 168 5.44 1.43 -23.27
CA ARG A 168 4.41 2.40 -23.59
C ARG A 168 5.05 3.69 -24.10
N ILE A 169 4.58 4.16 -25.24
CA ILE A 169 5.00 5.39 -25.91
C ILE A 169 3.81 6.35 -25.87
N SER A 170 3.98 7.51 -25.26
CA SER A 170 2.97 8.56 -25.24
C SER A 170 3.04 9.37 -26.56
N ILE A 171 1.88 9.71 -27.10
CA ILE A 171 1.76 10.56 -28.29
C ILE A 171 0.74 11.67 -28.04
N PRO A 172 0.83 12.80 -28.75
CA PRO A 172 -0.21 13.83 -28.69
C PRO A 172 -1.57 13.27 -29.10
N ASP A 173 -2.63 13.72 -28.42
CA ASP A 173 -4.01 13.30 -28.70
C ASP A 173 -4.34 13.54 -30.18
N GLY A 174 -4.77 12.50 -30.86
CA GLY A 174 -5.12 12.61 -32.27
C GLY A 174 -5.70 11.32 -32.85
N ALA A 175 -6.59 11.44 -33.82
CA ALA A 175 -7.08 10.31 -34.60
C ALA A 175 -6.13 10.08 -35.80
N TRP A 176 -5.56 8.88 -35.87
CA TRP A 176 -4.61 8.50 -36.91
C TRP A 176 -5.06 7.22 -37.61
N ALA A 177 -5.14 7.22 -38.95
CA ALA A 177 -5.46 5.99 -39.69
C ALA A 177 -4.26 5.05 -39.76
N PHE A 178 -3.07 5.61 -39.82
CA PHE A 178 -1.79 4.88 -39.93
C PHE A 178 -0.80 5.42 -38.90
N LEU A 179 -0.04 4.51 -38.28
CA LEU A 179 1.09 4.82 -37.40
C LEU A 179 2.33 4.09 -37.93
N ARG A 180 3.47 4.78 -37.88
CA ARG A 180 4.78 4.21 -38.18
C ARG A 180 5.73 4.47 -37.02
N LEU A 181 6.27 3.38 -36.47
CA LEU A 181 7.28 3.46 -35.42
C LEU A 181 8.62 3.04 -36.04
N THR A 182 9.63 3.86 -35.83
CA THR A 182 11.01 3.56 -36.25
C THR A 182 11.88 3.42 -35.03
N ILE A 183 12.50 2.26 -34.86
CA ILE A 183 13.31 1.87 -33.73
C ILE A 183 14.76 1.77 -34.18
N ASP A 184 15.66 2.45 -33.48
CA ASP A 184 17.09 2.40 -33.78
C ASP A 184 17.75 1.16 -33.13
N ASP A 185 18.23 0.28 -33.99
CA ASP A 185 18.92 -0.97 -33.62
C ASP A 185 20.45 -0.86 -33.81
N SER A 186 20.97 0.32 -34.14
CA SER A 186 22.40 0.50 -34.45
C SER A 186 23.34 0.09 -33.30
N ARG A 187 22.88 0.15 -32.07
CA ARG A 187 23.67 -0.13 -30.84
C ARG A 187 23.38 -1.50 -30.19
N SER A 188 22.34 -2.19 -30.60
CA SER A 188 21.95 -3.47 -30.01
C SER A 188 21.08 -4.28 -30.97
N ALA A 189 20.99 -5.58 -30.77
CA ALA A 189 20.20 -6.47 -31.62
C ALA A 189 18.71 -6.04 -31.70
N PRO A 190 18.04 -6.24 -32.84
CA PRO A 190 16.61 -5.98 -32.99
C PRO A 190 15.78 -6.73 -31.94
N VAL A 191 14.74 -6.07 -31.44
CA VAL A 191 13.78 -6.69 -30.54
C VAL A 191 12.59 -7.22 -31.34
N PRO A 192 12.18 -8.48 -31.16
CA PRO A 192 11.06 -9.06 -31.89
C PRO A 192 9.72 -8.56 -31.32
N PHE A 193 9.29 -7.38 -31.74
CA PHE A 193 7.95 -6.88 -31.38
C PHE A 193 6.88 -7.68 -32.13
N THR A 194 5.91 -8.20 -31.41
CA THR A 194 4.87 -9.11 -31.94
C THR A 194 3.52 -8.47 -32.09
N GLY A 195 3.32 -7.29 -31.49
CA GLY A 195 2.04 -6.60 -31.52
C GLY A 195 2.12 -5.24 -30.87
N ALA A 196 0.99 -4.58 -30.86
CA ALA A 196 0.78 -3.33 -30.16
C ALA A 196 -0.67 -3.19 -29.68
N GLU A 197 -0.87 -2.42 -28.62
CA GLU A 197 -2.17 -1.93 -28.18
C GLU A 197 -2.20 -0.42 -28.36
N LEU A 198 -3.28 0.09 -28.95
CA LEU A 198 -3.53 1.50 -29.16
C LEU A 198 -4.41 2.01 -28.02
N ASN A 199 -3.87 2.89 -27.20
CA ASN A 199 -4.61 3.42 -26.07
C ASN A 199 -5.39 4.66 -26.49
N THR A 200 -6.71 4.57 -26.40
CA THR A 200 -7.62 5.69 -26.64
C THR A 200 -7.93 6.33 -25.30
N GLY A 201 -7.82 7.64 -25.22
CA GLY A 201 -7.99 8.34 -23.98
C GLY A 201 -9.16 9.28 -24.01
N ALA A 202 -9.87 9.30 -22.94
CA ALA A 202 -10.85 10.30 -22.67
C ALA A 202 -10.21 11.56 -22.08
N LEU A 203 -11.05 12.59 -21.98
CA LEU A 203 -10.74 13.90 -21.46
C LEU A 203 -9.95 13.83 -20.13
N SER A 204 -8.86 14.58 -20.08
CA SER A 204 -8.13 14.80 -18.84
C SER A 204 -9.05 15.45 -17.81
N ALA A 205 -9.22 14.82 -16.68
CA ALA A 205 -9.94 15.43 -15.56
C ALA A 205 -9.06 16.53 -14.93
N PRO A 206 -9.65 17.65 -14.46
CA PRO A 206 -8.88 18.74 -13.87
C PRO A 206 -8.14 18.31 -12.61
N THR A 207 -6.94 18.84 -12.44
CA THR A 207 -6.10 18.65 -11.26
C THR A 207 -5.87 19.96 -10.52
N GLU A 208 -5.55 19.84 -9.25
CA GLU A 208 -5.16 20.95 -8.38
C GLU A 208 -3.94 20.55 -7.56
N PRO A 209 -3.01 21.48 -7.29
CA PRO A 209 -1.91 21.21 -6.38
C PRO A 209 -2.41 20.79 -5.00
N MET A 210 -1.71 19.85 -4.37
CA MET A 210 -1.98 19.43 -3.00
C MET A 210 -0.73 19.49 -2.14
N ALA A 211 -0.91 19.77 -0.87
CA ALA A 211 0.17 19.72 0.11
C ALA A 211 0.61 18.27 0.29
N VAL A 212 1.91 18.04 0.23
CA VAL A 212 2.52 16.74 0.50
C VAL A 212 3.88 16.93 1.16
N SER A 213 4.23 16.09 2.12
CA SER A 213 5.53 16.09 2.76
C SER A 213 5.99 14.66 3.06
N ILE A 214 7.31 14.46 3.08
CA ILE A 214 7.88 13.17 3.50
C ILE A 214 7.82 13.10 5.03
N LYS A 215 7.07 12.12 5.54
CA LYS A 215 6.92 11.86 6.98
C LYS A 215 8.05 10.99 7.52
N SER A 216 8.39 9.93 6.79
CA SER A 216 9.53 9.05 7.11
C SER A 216 10.16 8.48 5.85
N ARG A 217 11.44 8.13 5.99
CA ARG A 217 12.20 7.40 4.98
C ARG A 217 12.88 6.22 5.67
N ASP A 218 12.59 5.02 5.20
CA ASP A 218 13.16 3.77 5.71
C ASP A 218 13.86 3.05 4.56
N GLU A 219 15.12 2.67 4.80
CA GLU A 219 15.94 1.94 3.83
C GLU A 219 15.99 0.46 4.22
N ASN A 220 15.43 -0.37 3.38
CA ASN A 220 15.53 -1.83 3.46
C ASN A 220 16.47 -2.34 2.36
N PRO A 221 17.07 -3.51 2.48
CA PRO A 221 17.85 -4.09 1.40
C PRO A 221 17.06 -4.14 0.10
N GLY A 222 17.56 -3.40 -0.91
CA GLY A 222 16.95 -3.33 -2.23
C GLY A 222 15.66 -2.48 -2.35
N VAL A 223 15.15 -1.87 -1.29
CA VAL A 223 13.90 -1.09 -1.31
C VAL A 223 14.01 0.14 -0.41
N THR A 224 13.68 1.30 -0.96
CA THR A 224 13.42 2.52 -0.18
C THR A 224 11.93 2.65 0.05
N ARG A 225 11.51 2.81 1.31
CA ARG A 225 10.14 3.11 1.70
C ARG A 225 10.02 4.57 2.10
N LEU A 226 9.20 5.33 1.40
CA LEU A 226 8.85 6.71 1.76
C LEU A 226 7.41 6.72 2.26
N SER A 227 7.18 7.21 3.47
CA SER A 227 5.85 7.54 3.96
C SER A 227 5.60 9.02 3.73
N LEU A 228 4.50 9.34 3.05
CA LEU A 228 4.09 10.69 2.71
C LEU A 228 2.89 11.10 3.53
N ASN A 229 2.93 12.32 4.07
CA ASN A 229 1.75 12.94 4.66
C ASN A 229 1.05 13.80 3.59
N LEU A 230 -0.21 13.50 3.32
CA LEU A 230 -1.05 14.19 2.34
C LEU A 230 -1.75 15.45 2.91
N GLY A 231 -1.54 15.75 4.19
CA GLY A 231 -2.15 16.90 4.87
C GLY A 231 -3.64 16.74 5.16
N ALA A 232 -4.37 15.98 4.36
CA ALA A 232 -5.81 15.78 4.48
C ALA A 232 -6.20 14.34 4.09
N MET A 233 -7.40 13.93 4.46
CA MET A 233 -8.02 12.66 4.07
C MET A 233 -9.00 12.85 2.92
N ASN A 234 -9.55 11.74 2.45
CA ASN A 234 -10.61 11.69 1.42
C ASN A 234 -10.20 12.39 0.11
N LEU A 235 -8.88 12.41 -0.16
CA LEU A 235 -8.33 12.97 -1.38
C LEU A 235 -8.29 11.91 -2.49
N THR A 236 -8.29 12.38 -3.73
CA THR A 236 -7.96 11.55 -4.89
C THR A 236 -6.66 12.08 -5.51
N PRO A 237 -5.48 11.63 -5.05
CA PRO A 237 -4.22 12.00 -5.67
C PRO A 237 -4.25 11.63 -7.15
N ALA A 238 -3.97 12.58 -8.02
CA ALA A 238 -3.85 12.35 -9.46
C ALA A 238 -2.45 11.81 -9.77
N SER A 239 -1.44 12.50 -9.25
CA SER A 239 -0.04 12.12 -9.41
C SER A 239 0.81 12.59 -8.24
N VAL A 240 1.95 11.92 -8.07
CA VAL A 240 3.04 12.33 -7.20
C VAL A 240 4.29 12.45 -8.05
N HIS A 241 4.96 13.60 -8.00
CA HIS A 241 6.24 13.85 -8.67
C HIS A 241 7.38 13.75 -7.66
N LEU A 242 8.39 12.97 -8.00
CA LEU A 242 9.58 12.76 -7.16
C LEU A 242 10.77 13.52 -7.74
N ASP A 243 11.27 14.54 -7.03
CA ASP A 243 12.47 15.26 -7.43
C ASP A 243 13.72 14.50 -6.99
N THR A 244 14.62 14.21 -7.94
CA THR A 244 15.89 13.52 -7.69
C THR A 244 17.00 14.10 -8.59
N PRO A 245 18.23 14.28 -8.04
CA PRO A 245 19.38 14.73 -8.81
C PRO A 245 20.05 13.60 -9.60
N GLU A 246 19.65 12.34 -9.40
CA GLU A 246 20.28 11.20 -10.06
C GLU A 246 20.23 11.34 -11.60
N PRO A 247 21.39 11.26 -12.27
CA PRO A 247 21.45 11.54 -13.70
C PRO A 247 20.87 10.42 -14.57
N LEU A 248 21.04 9.17 -14.16
CA LEU A 248 20.62 7.99 -14.91
C LEU A 248 20.07 6.91 -13.98
N PHE A 249 18.81 6.54 -14.14
CA PHE A 249 18.20 5.45 -13.37
C PHE A 249 16.89 4.98 -14.01
N ALA A 250 16.47 3.78 -13.64
CA ALA A 250 15.10 3.29 -13.79
C ALA A 250 14.71 2.52 -12.53
N ARG A 251 13.56 2.84 -11.91
CA ARG A 251 13.08 2.22 -10.68
C ARG A 251 11.59 1.96 -10.77
N THR A 252 11.19 0.77 -10.35
CA THR A 252 9.78 0.49 -10.10
C THR A 252 9.37 1.12 -8.78
N VAL A 253 8.26 1.86 -8.78
CA VAL A 253 7.66 2.47 -7.61
C VAL A 253 6.28 1.87 -7.42
N THR A 254 6.05 1.25 -6.28
CA THR A 254 4.75 0.75 -5.86
C THR A 254 4.14 1.73 -4.86
N VAL A 255 2.91 2.14 -5.12
CA VAL A 255 2.14 3.04 -4.26
C VAL A 255 1.18 2.22 -3.42
N ALA A 256 1.19 2.42 -2.11
CA ALA A 256 0.30 1.75 -1.18
C ALA A 256 -0.31 2.72 -0.17
N VAL A 257 -1.39 2.30 0.48
CA VAL A 257 -2.05 3.04 1.55
C VAL A 257 -2.31 2.13 2.73
N PRO A 258 -2.25 2.63 3.97
CA PRO A 258 -2.72 1.89 5.13
C PRO A 258 -4.21 1.59 4.98
N GLN A 259 -4.58 0.33 5.07
CA GLN A 259 -5.96 -0.14 5.03
C GLN A 259 -6.28 -0.98 6.27
N ILE A 260 -7.47 -0.78 6.82
CA ILE A 260 -7.99 -1.55 7.95
C ILE A 260 -8.56 -2.86 7.43
N GLY A 261 -8.09 -3.97 8.00
CA GLY A 261 -8.66 -5.30 7.87
C GLY A 261 -9.56 -5.67 9.06
N GLU A 262 -9.87 -6.95 9.23
CA GLU A 262 -10.75 -7.44 10.32
C GLU A 262 -10.14 -7.32 11.73
N GLY A 263 -8.88 -7.04 11.88
CA GLY A 263 -8.19 -6.90 13.18
C GLY A 263 -6.81 -6.30 13.05
N ASP A 264 -6.41 -5.94 11.84
CA ASP A 264 -5.10 -5.39 11.56
C ASP A 264 -5.16 -4.20 10.58
N ILE A 265 -4.04 -3.50 10.47
CA ILE A 265 -3.78 -2.46 9.50
C ILE A 265 -2.68 -2.99 8.58
N THR A 266 -2.96 -3.06 7.29
CA THR A 266 -2.01 -3.52 6.27
C THR A 266 -1.82 -2.46 5.19
N GLU A 267 -0.77 -2.61 4.37
CA GLU A 267 -0.50 -1.72 3.24
C GLU A 267 -1.15 -2.28 1.97
N LYS A 268 -2.24 -1.65 1.51
CA LYS A 268 -2.90 -2.00 0.25
C LYS A 268 -2.24 -1.30 -0.92
N ILE A 269 -1.82 -2.08 -1.90
CA ILE A 269 -1.25 -1.57 -3.15
C ILE A 269 -2.36 -0.91 -3.98
N LEU A 270 -2.12 0.33 -4.41
CA LEU A 270 -2.98 1.10 -5.31
C LEU A 270 -2.55 0.96 -6.77
N THR A 271 -1.26 1.12 -7.04
CA THR A 271 -0.67 1.08 -8.38
C THR A 271 0.83 0.80 -8.31
N SER A 272 1.40 0.42 -9.43
CA SER A 272 2.85 0.31 -9.62
C SER A 272 3.23 0.92 -10.97
N THR A 273 4.30 1.69 -10.99
CA THR A 273 4.81 2.34 -12.20
C THR A 273 6.33 2.41 -12.19
N VAL A 274 6.92 2.77 -13.35
CA VAL A 274 8.37 2.94 -13.45
C VAL A 274 8.67 4.42 -13.61
N ILE A 275 9.51 4.94 -12.72
CA ILE A 275 10.16 6.25 -12.87
C ILE A 275 11.55 6.06 -13.45
N TYR A 276 11.96 6.96 -14.32
CA TYR A 276 13.27 6.86 -14.95
C TYR A 276 13.83 8.21 -15.40
N ARG A 277 15.13 8.26 -15.52
CA ARG A 277 15.88 9.24 -16.30
C ARG A 277 16.98 8.48 -17.03
N MET A 278 17.04 8.59 -18.35
CA MET A 278 17.99 7.86 -19.16
C MET A 278 18.39 8.66 -20.40
N ASP A 279 19.58 8.41 -20.92
CA ASP A 279 20.03 8.95 -22.19
C ASP A 279 19.65 7.97 -23.30
N VAL A 280 18.82 8.42 -24.22
CA VAL A 280 18.33 7.63 -25.35
C VAL A 280 18.53 8.43 -26.64
N GLY A 281 19.35 7.91 -27.52
CA GLY A 281 19.66 8.59 -28.80
C GLY A 281 20.39 9.93 -28.63
N GLY A 282 21.14 10.14 -27.52
CA GLY A 282 21.86 11.39 -27.23
C GLY A 282 20.97 12.48 -26.59
N LYS A 283 19.74 12.14 -26.19
CA LYS A 283 18.81 13.01 -25.47
C LYS A 283 18.44 12.40 -24.16
N THR A 284 18.45 13.21 -23.11
CA THR A 284 18.00 12.77 -21.78
C THR A 284 16.48 12.82 -21.70
N GLU A 285 15.86 11.65 -21.55
CA GLU A 285 14.43 11.51 -21.31
C GLU A 285 14.16 11.13 -19.86
N SER A 286 13.11 11.72 -19.27
CA SER A 286 12.75 11.43 -17.88
C SER A 286 11.24 11.36 -17.66
N ARG A 287 10.85 10.44 -16.81
CA ARG A 287 9.48 10.32 -16.28
C ARG A 287 9.58 10.14 -14.76
N LEU A 288 9.23 11.19 -14.03
CA LEU A 288 9.31 11.25 -12.56
C LEU A 288 7.93 11.30 -11.92
N ASP A 289 6.86 11.28 -12.72
CA ASP A 289 5.49 11.33 -12.28
C ASP A 289 4.93 9.93 -12.05
N ILE A 290 4.35 9.73 -10.88
CA ILE A 290 3.73 8.50 -10.42
C ILE A 290 2.22 8.75 -10.47
N ALA A 291 1.55 8.27 -11.51
CA ALA A 291 0.10 8.40 -11.66
C ALA A 291 -0.61 7.47 -10.67
N ILE A 292 -1.66 7.99 -10.02
CA ILE A 292 -2.40 7.26 -8.97
C ILE A 292 -3.87 7.15 -9.34
N ASP A 293 -4.58 8.27 -9.47
CA ASP A 293 -6.01 8.38 -9.83
C ASP A 293 -6.93 7.44 -9.04
N ARG A 294 -6.64 7.27 -7.76
CA ARG A 294 -7.41 6.43 -6.82
C ARG A 294 -7.78 7.22 -5.58
N PRO A 295 -9.01 7.07 -5.06
CA PRO A 295 -9.38 7.70 -3.80
C PRO A 295 -8.55 7.11 -2.65
N VAL A 296 -8.11 7.99 -1.76
CA VAL A 296 -7.31 7.68 -0.56
C VAL A 296 -8.06 8.22 0.66
N GLU A 297 -8.48 7.31 1.53
CA GLU A 297 -9.19 7.65 2.76
C GLU A 297 -8.23 7.92 3.94
N ALA A 298 -6.94 7.65 3.76
CA ALA A 298 -5.91 7.86 4.75
C ALA A 298 -5.16 9.18 4.52
N ARG A 299 -4.55 9.72 5.58
CA ARG A 299 -3.61 10.87 5.48
C ARG A 299 -2.23 10.46 5.01
N GLU A 300 -1.96 9.18 4.93
CA GLU A 300 -0.65 8.62 4.62
C GLU A 300 -0.68 7.86 3.29
N LEU A 301 0.32 8.11 2.48
CA LEU A 301 0.60 7.38 1.26
C LEU A 301 2.01 6.79 1.36
N VAL A 302 2.18 5.55 0.96
CA VAL A 302 3.47 4.85 1.01
C VAL A 302 3.98 4.65 -0.40
N LEU A 303 5.24 5.04 -0.66
CA LEU A 303 5.96 4.73 -1.88
C LEU A 303 7.06 3.71 -1.58
N LEU A 304 7.02 2.58 -2.24
CA LEU A 304 8.04 1.54 -2.20
C LEU A 304 8.86 1.61 -3.49
N ILE A 305 10.09 2.10 -3.41
CA ILE A 305 11.01 2.26 -4.54
C ILE A 305 11.92 1.03 -4.58
N ALA A 306 11.76 0.20 -5.60
CA ALA A 306 12.60 -0.99 -5.80
C ALA A 306 13.97 -0.57 -6.34
N ASN A 307 14.98 -0.58 -5.49
CA ASN A 307 16.37 -0.23 -5.85
C ASN A 307 17.12 -1.45 -6.40
N GLY A 308 16.71 -2.67 -6.00
CA GLY A 308 17.48 -3.87 -6.28
C GLY A 308 18.90 -3.74 -5.73
N ASP A 309 19.89 -3.98 -6.58
CA ASP A 309 21.31 -3.85 -6.24
C ASP A 309 21.87 -2.42 -6.40
N SER A 310 21.04 -1.46 -6.79
CA SER A 310 21.49 -0.08 -6.98
C SER A 310 21.36 0.71 -5.68
N PRO A 311 22.17 1.77 -5.48
CA PRO A 311 22.01 2.66 -4.35
C PRO A 311 20.58 3.26 -4.29
N PRO A 312 20.07 3.54 -3.09
CA PRO A 312 18.81 4.26 -2.93
C PRO A 312 18.84 5.61 -3.67
N LEU A 313 17.72 5.97 -4.33
CA LEU A 313 17.61 7.27 -4.98
C LEU A 313 17.64 8.40 -3.95
N THR A 314 18.47 9.42 -4.21
CA THR A 314 18.42 10.67 -3.45
C THR A 314 17.13 11.42 -3.81
N THR A 315 16.27 11.67 -2.82
CA THR A 315 15.04 12.45 -2.99
C THR A 315 15.26 13.85 -2.45
N THR A 316 15.16 14.88 -3.30
CA THR A 316 15.36 16.27 -2.93
C THR A 316 14.06 17.04 -2.71
N GLY A 317 12.96 16.54 -3.26
CA GLY A 317 11.64 17.13 -3.12
C GLY A 317 10.53 16.20 -3.56
N ILE A 318 9.32 16.58 -3.19
CA ILE A 318 8.12 15.87 -3.59
C ILE A 318 7.00 16.89 -3.85
N ARG A 319 6.24 16.68 -4.91
CA ARG A 319 5.08 17.48 -5.28
C ARG A 319 3.94 16.55 -5.63
N ALA A 320 2.71 16.97 -5.41
CA ALA A 320 1.56 16.15 -5.77
C ALA A 320 0.41 17.01 -6.28
N GLU A 321 -0.41 16.39 -7.11
CA GLU A 321 -1.67 16.93 -7.59
C GLU A 321 -2.82 16.01 -7.18
N ARG A 322 -3.98 16.58 -6.94
CA ARG A 322 -5.22 15.86 -6.65
C ARG A 322 -6.28 16.13 -7.72
N ARG A 323 -7.24 15.25 -7.85
CA ARG A 323 -8.46 15.51 -8.61
C ARG A 323 -9.33 16.49 -7.83
N ALA A 324 -9.83 17.50 -8.54
CA ALA A 324 -10.77 18.44 -7.96
C ALA A 324 -12.12 17.76 -7.68
N VAL A 325 -12.74 18.14 -6.58
CA VAL A 325 -14.11 17.73 -6.23
C VAL A 325 -14.97 18.99 -6.21
N TYR A 326 -15.97 19.03 -7.04
CA TYR A 326 -16.82 20.22 -7.17
C TYR A 326 -18.16 20.04 -6.49
N VAL A 327 -18.66 21.13 -5.90
CA VAL A 327 -20.06 21.31 -5.53
C VAL A 327 -20.68 22.26 -6.52
N MET A 328 -21.87 21.91 -6.98
CA MET A 328 -22.67 22.73 -7.89
C MET A 328 -24.09 22.90 -7.33
N PHE A 329 -24.56 24.13 -7.24
CA PHE A 329 -25.89 24.46 -6.77
C PHE A 329 -26.45 25.70 -7.49
N SER A 330 -27.78 25.87 -7.46
CA SER A 330 -28.44 27.05 -8.04
C SER A 330 -28.62 28.12 -6.94
N SER A 331 -28.07 29.32 -7.19
CA SER A 331 -28.26 30.49 -6.33
C SER A 331 -29.32 31.39 -6.95
N ALA A 332 -30.33 31.77 -6.17
CA ALA A 332 -31.37 32.68 -6.64
C ALA A 332 -30.85 34.11 -6.84
N GLN A 333 -29.87 34.53 -6.04
CA GLN A 333 -29.29 35.86 -6.05
C GLN A 333 -27.89 35.86 -5.47
N ALA A 334 -27.14 36.95 -5.67
CA ALA A 334 -25.89 37.17 -4.96
C ALA A 334 -26.14 37.16 -3.45
N GLY A 335 -25.18 36.59 -2.69
CA GLY A 335 -25.32 36.50 -1.24
C GLY A 335 -24.32 35.59 -0.58
N ARG A 336 -24.45 35.50 0.74
CA ARG A 336 -23.62 34.64 1.57
C ARG A 336 -24.31 33.30 1.77
N TYR A 337 -23.57 32.24 1.50
CA TYR A 337 -23.91 30.84 1.75
C TYR A 337 -22.93 30.23 2.73
N ALA A 338 -23.25 29.09 3.30
CA ALA A 338 -22.34 28.33 4.11
C ALA A 338 -22.37 26.85 3.76
N LEU A 339 -21.20 26.23 3.84
CA LEU A 339 -21.04 24.78 3.82
C LEU A 339 -20.99 24.30 5.26
N LEU A 340 -21.69 23.23 5.54
CA LEU A 340 -21.64 22.51 6.82
C LEU A 340 -21.02 21.14 6.58
N MET A 341 -20.13 20.67 7.48
CA MET A 341 -19.47 19.35 7.42
C MET A 341 -19.11 18.85 8.82
N GLY A 342 -18.84 17.55 8.93
CA GLY A 342 -18.43 16.92 10.18
C GLY A 342 -19.60 16.43 11.04
N ASN A 343 -20.75 16.06 10.43
CA ASN A 343 -21.83 15.34 11.09
C ASN A 343 -21.73 13.84 10.78
N SER A 344 -21.33 13.05 11.78
CA SER A 344 -21.15 11.61 11.63
C SER A 344 -22.47 10.80 11.57
N GLN A 345 -23.61 11.41 11.93
CA GLN A 345 -24.88 10.71 12.10
C GLN A 345 -25.94 11.08 11.05
N CYS A 346 -25.76 12.17 10.29
CA CYS A 346 -26.74 12.58 9.31
C CYS A 346 -26.84 11.58 8.16
N ALA A 347 -28.06 11.40 7.64
CA ALA A 347 -28.27 10.65 6.41
C ALA A 347 -27.72 11.42 5.19
N ALA A 348 -27.37 10.70 4.14
CA ALA A 348 -27.03 11.32 2.85
C ALA A 348 -28.22 12.14 2.32
N PRO A 349 -27.99 13.34 1.77
CA PRO A 349 -29.06 14.12 1.19
C PRO A 349 -29.58 13.43 -0.09
N ASN A 350 -30.89 13.51 -0.30
CA ASN A 350 -31.52 13.00 -1.50
C ASN A 350 -32.27 14.15 -2.20
N TYR A 351 -31.65 14.69 -3.26
CA TYR A 351 -32.25 15.78 -4.04
C TYR A 351 -32.67 15.30 -5.44
N ASP A 352 -33.74 15.85 -5.96
CA ASP A 352 -34.21 15.56 -7.33
C ASP A 352 -33.23 16.03 -8.43
N LEU A 353 -32.22 16.80 -8.05
CA LEU A 353 -31.19 17.31 -8.96
C LEU A 353 -30.34 16.20 -9.59
N SER A 354 -30.30 15.01 -9.02
CA SER A 354 -29.55 13.88 -9.56
C SER A 354 -29.94 13.53 -11.01
N ALA A 355 -31.19 13.71 -11.37
CA ALA A 355 -31.70 13.50 -12.73
C ALA A 355 -31.14 14.52 -13.74
N LEU A 356 -30.74 15.71 -13.29
CA LEU A 356 -30.21 16.81 -14.11
C LEU A 356 -28.70 16.92 -14.06
N ALA A 357 -28.02 16.02 -13.35
CA ALA A 357 -26.60 16.12 -13.05
C ALA A 357 -25.71 16.22 -14.30
N GLN A 358 -26.06 15.52 -15.38
CA GLN A 358 -25.28 15.55 -16.62
C GLN A 358 -25.41 16.90 -17.35
N ASP A 359 -26.62 17.45 -17.39
CA ASP A 359 -26.89 18.74 -18.05
C ASP A 359 -26.23 19.89 -17.28
N LEU A 360 -26.27 19.82 -15.94
CA LEU A 360 -25.65 20.82 -15.07
C LEU A 360 -24.12 20.83 -15.18
N LYS A 361 -23.48 19.69 -15.35
CA LYS A 361 -22.00 19.60 -15.51
C LYS A 361 -21.48 20.31 -16.75
N GLY A 362 -22.27 20.35 -17.83
CA GLY A 362 -21.95 21.04 -19.07
C GLY A 362 -22.38 22.51 -19.13
N ALA A 363 -23.15 22.99 -18.15
CA ALA A 363 -23.71 24.33 -18.15
C ALA A 363 -22.69 25.41 -17.72
N GLN A 364 -22.88 26.63 -18.22
CA GLN A 364 -22.10 27.77 -17.76
C GLN A 364 -22.40 28.05 -16.30
N SER A 365 -21.36 28.18 -15.48
CA SER A 365 -21.46 28.39 -14.03
C SER A 365 -20.59 29.55 -13.55
N ASN A 366 -21.04 30.20 -12.48
CA ASN A 366 -20.30 31.21 -11.78
C ASN A 366 -19.32 30.54 -10.81
N ALA A 367 -18.07 30.99 -10.82
CA ALA A 367 -17.07 30.53 -9.86
C ALA A 367 -17.31 31.16 -8.50
N ALA A 368 -17.10 30.40 -7.44
CA ALA A 368 -17.06 30.88 -6.08
C ALA A 368 -15.88 30.26 -5.36
N GLN A 369 -15.40 30.93 -4.31
CA GLN A 369 -14.30 30.42 -3.47
C GLN A 369 -14.79 30.36 -2.02
N PRO A 370 -14.74 29.18 -1.38
CA PRO A 370 -15.03 29.07 0.03
C PRO A 370 -13.91 29.73 0.85
N ALA A 371 -14.26 30.37 1.95
CA ALA A 371 -13.33 30.87 2.97
C ALA A 371 -12.66 29.68 3.68
N GLY A 372 -11.75 29.95 4.62
CA GLY A 372 -11.18 28.92 5.48
C GLY A 372 -12.25 28.22 6.32
N ILE A 373 -11.97 26.96 6.68
CA ILE A 373 -12.86 26.16 7.53
C ILE A 373 -12.85 26.71 8.96
N GLU A 374 -14.02 26.83 9.58
CA GLU A 374 -14.20 27.29 10.94
C GLU A 374 -14.92 26.24 11.78
N ARG A 375 -14.58 26.17 13.06
CA ARG A 375 -15.36 25.37 13.99
C ARG A 375 -16.73 26.04 14.16
N ASN A 376 -17.81 25.28 14.02
CA ASN A 376 -19.15 25.81 14.21
C ASN A 376 -19.36 26.18 15.71
N PRO A 377 -19.54 27.47 16.05
CA PRO A 377 -19.70 27.87 17.44
C PRO A 377 -20.96 27.31 18.11
N ASP A 378 -21.98 27.01 17.30
CA ASP A 378 -23.25 26.48 17.77
C ASP A 378 -23.26 24.95 17.85
N TYR A 379 -22.14 24.30 17.54
CA TYR A 379 -22.04 22.83 17.51
C TYR A 379 -22.37 22.22 18.87
N LYS A 380 -23.39 21.40 18.88
CA LYS A 380 -23.73 20.52 20.00
C LYS A 380 -23.40 19.10 19.59
N ALA A 381 -22.47 18.47 20.28
CA ALA A 381 -22.23 17.05 20.07
C ALA A 381 -23.57 16.32 20.24
N ALA A 382 -23.95 15.52 19.24
CA ALA A 382 -25.09 14.62 19.40
C ALA A 382 -24.87 13.79 20.66
N ASP A 383 -25.95 13.49 21.40
CA ASP A 383 -25.86 12.53 22.50
C ASP A 383 -25.19 11.28 21.99
N ALA A 384 -23.96 11.07 22.42
CA ALA A 384 -23.14 9.98 21.88
C ALA A 384 -23.88 8.68 22.17
N LEU A 385 -24.32 8.00 21.11
CA LEU A 385 -24.46 6.55 21.17
C LEU A 385 -23.21 6.06 21.89
N ALA A 386 -23.40 5.31 22.98
CA ALA A 386 -22.31 4.92 23.88
C ALA A 386 -21.05 4.66 23.08
N THR A 387 -20.07 5.54 23.20
CA THR A 387 -18.80 5.45 22.49
C THR A 387 -18.33 4.02 22.62
N VAL A 388 -17.96 3.37 21.51
CA VAL A 388 -17.33 2.04 21.56
C VAL A 388 -16.33 2.08 22.69
N SER A 389 -16.54 1.23 23.67
CA SER A 389 -15.78 1.29 24.92
C SER A 389 -14.29 1.16 24.58
N LEU A 390 -13.52 2.18 24.94
CA LEU A 390 -12.06 2.15 24.81
C LEU A 390 -11.43 1.18 25.82
N THR A 391 -12.25 0.65 26.73
CA THR A 391 -11.89 -0.38 27.69
C THR A 391 -12.68 -1.64 27.39
N GLY A 392 -11.97 -2.73 27.13
CA GLY A 392 -12.55 -4.06 26.94
C GLY A 392 -12.99 -4.70 28.27
N ALA A 393 -13.33 -5.97 28.20
CA ALA A 393 -13.70 -6.79 29.35
C ALA A 393 -12.53 -6.92 30.34
N THR A 394 -12.86 -7.23 31.58
CA THR A 394 -11.86 -7.69 32.56
C THR A 394 -11.24 -8.99 32.10
N ILE A 395 -9.97 -9.20 32.42
CA ILE A 395 -9.24 -10.40 32.05
C ILE A 395 -8.42 -10.93 33.23
N ASP A 396 -8.43 -12.24 33.37
CA ASP A 396 -7.49 -12.93 34.25
C ASP A 396 -6.18 -13.12 33.48
N VAL A 397 -5.12 -12.48 33.92
CA VAL A 397 -3.79 -12.51 33.28
C VAL A 397 -2.90 -13.62 33.83
N ALA A 398 -3.38 -14.46 34.73
CA ALA A 398 -2.61 -15.57 35.32
C ALA A 398 -2.08 -16.59 34.29
N PRO A 399 -2.73 -16.85 33.13
CA PRO A 399 -2.19 -17.74 32.10
C PRO A 399 -0.91 -17.21 31.41
N TRP A 400 -0.74 -15.90 31.32
CA TRP A 400 0.37 -15.30 30.56
C TRP A 400 1.71 -15.47 31.27
N GLY A 401 2.74 -15.84 30.48
CA GLY A 401 4.10 -16.05 30.98
C GLY A 401 4.91 -14.78 31.17
N PHE A 402 4.64 -13.74 30.37
CA PHE A 402 5.46 -12.55 30.29
C PHE A 402 4.62 -11.27 30.20
N ARG A 403 5.21 -10.16 30.65
CA ARG A 403 4.64 -8.83 30.42
C ARG A 403 5.71 -7.75 30.29
N LYS A 404 5.34 -6.63 29.68
CA LYS A 404 6.13 -5.39 29.65
C LYS A 404 5.26 -4.20 29.97
N SER A 405 5.80 -3.23 30.71
CA SER A 405 5.12 -1.96 30.89
C SER A 405 5.12 -1.15 29.59
N VAL A 406 4.01 -0.47 29.31
CA VAL A 406 3.89 0.43 28.13
C VAL A 406 3.91 1.86 28.64
N LYS A 407 4.94 2.63 28.21
CA LYS A 407 5.11 4.04 28.53
C LYS A 407 4.52 4.87 27.40
N MET A 408 3.46 5.59 27.71
CA MET A 408 2.77 6.52 26.80
C MET A 408 3.34 7.93 26.94
N THR A 409 3.38 8.68 25.83
CA THR A 409 3.89 10.06 25.80
C THR A 409 2.80 11.12 26.01
N GLY A 410 1.54 10.75 25.97
CA GLY A 410 0.39 11.65 26.15
C GLY A 410 -0.95 10.95 25.92
N PRO A 411 -2.07 11.68 26.08
CA PRO A 411 -3.37 11.14 25.72
C PRO A 411 -3.56 11.08 24.21
N GLY A 412 -4.41 10.15 23.74
CA GLY A 412 -4.71 9.98 22.30
C GLY A 412 -4.25 8.65 21.74
N THR A 413 -4.14 8.60 20.43
CA THR A 413 -3.74 7.35 19.74
C THR A 413 -2.25 7.09 19.91
N GLN A 414 -1.94 5.91 20.41
CA GLN A 414 -0.58 5.43 20.66
C GLN A 414 -0.20 4.36 19.66
N ALA A 415 1.08 4.33 19.28
CA ALA A 415 1.69 3.27 18.50
C ALA A 415 2.88 2.70 19.26
N VAL A 416 2.84 1.44 19.66
CA VAL A 416 3.95 0.74 20.29
C VAL A 416 4.52 -0.31 19.36
N GLU A 417 5.81 -0.21 19.03
CA GLU A 417 6.53 -1.21 18.23
C GLU A 417 6.81 -2.44 19.08
N LEU A 418 6.47 -3.63 18.58
CA LEU A 418 6.75 -4.89 19.25
C LEU A 418 8.24 -5.21 19.12
N ASP A 419 8.91 -5.32 20.24
CA ASP A 419 10.35 -5.62 20.28
C ASP A 419 10.63 -7.13 20.17
N LEU A 420 11.91 -7.49 20.10
CA LEU A 420 12.36 -8.87 19.90
C LEU A 420 11.95 -9.83 21.03
N ASP A 421 11.76 -9.33 22.25
CA ASP A 421 11.32 -10.19 23.38
C ASP A 421 9.87 -10.62 23.13
N ILE A 422 9.02 -9.67 22.78
CA ILE A 422 7.61 -9.93 22.48
C ILE A 422 7.50 -10.85 21.27
N LEU A 423 8.20 -10.51 20.16
CA LEU A 423 8.12 -11.29 18.92
C LEU A 423 8.63 -12.73 19.06
N ALA A 424 9.60 -12.98 19.95
CA ALA A 424 10.14 -14.31 20.20
C ALA A 424 9.28 -15.19 21.13
N ARG A 425 8.40 -14.58 21.93
CA ARG A 425 7.63 -15.27 22.97
C ARG A 425 6.15 -15.37 22.66
N ALA A 426 5.61 -14.42 21.91
CA ALA A 426 4.22 -14.43 21.50
C ALA A 426 3.95 -15.55 20.48
N THR A 427 2.68 -15.93 20.33
CA THR A 427 2.26 -16.84 19.27
C THR A 427 2.57 -16.24 17.90
N HIS A 428 2.75 -17.09 16.89
CA HIS A 428 3.15 -16.66 15.54
C HIS A 428 2.17 -15.65 14.91
N ASP A 429 0.89 -15.78 15.21
CA ASP A 429 -0.17 -14.87 14.76
C ASP A 429 -0.35 -13.65 15.68
N LEU A 430 0.42 -13.56 16.78
CA LEU A 430 0.31 -12.56 17.84
C LEU A 430 -1.07 -12.57 18.53
N GLY A 431 -1.78 -13.68 18.47
CA GLY A 431 -3.13 -13.84 19.00
C GLY A 431 -3.21 -13.84 20.53
N ASP A 432 -2.10 -14.10 21.20
CA ASP A 432 -1.95 -14.11 22.65
C ASP A 432 -1.67 -12.72 23.26
N LEU A 433 -1.44 -11.68 22.44
CA LEU A 433 -1.20 -10.35 22.97
C LEU A 433 -2.40 -9.77 23.68
N ARG A 434 -2.17 -9.17 24.85
CA ARG A 434 -3.19 -8.42 25.60
C ARG A 434 -2.60 -7.15 26.18
N LEU A 435 -3.25 -6.04 25.87
CA LEU A 435 -2.93 -4.74 26.46
C LEU A 435 -3.92 -4.51 27.61
N VAL A 436 -3.41 -4.33 28.83
CA VAL A 436 -4.25 -4.29 30.06
C VAL A 436 -3.89 -3.09 30.91
N CYS A 437 -4.90 -2.38 31.38
CA CYS A 437 -4.79 -1.32 32.35
C CYS A 437 -5.86 -1.52 33.41
N ASP A 438 -5.49 -1.49 34.68
CA ASP A 438 -6.40 -1.68 35.81
C ASP A 438 -7.29 -2.93 35.70
N GLY A 439 -6.70 -4.07 35.31
CA GLY A 439 -7.38 -5.36 35.15
C GLY A 439 -8.35 -5.44 33.96
N ARG A 440 -8.42 -4.41 33.11
CA ARG A 440 -9.27 -4.36 31.92
C ARG A 440 -8.43 -4.32 30.67
N GLN A 441 -8.89 -5.00 29.63
CA GLN A 441 -8.25 -4.96 28.32
C GLN A 441 -8.37 -3.56 27.69
N ILE A 442 -7.33 -3.13 26.99
CA ILE A 442 -7.37 -1.99 26.08
C ILE A 442 -7.43 -2.56 24.67
N PRO A 443 -8.51 -2.31 23.92
CA PRO A 443 -8.61 -2.74 22.53
C PRO A 443 -7.52 -2.11 21.66
N PHE A 444 -6.91 -2.91 20.78
CA PHE A 444 -5.85 -2.48 19.86
C PHE A 444 -6.00 -3.13 18.49
N LEU A 445 -5.31 -2.53 17.50
CA LEU A 445 -5.12 -3.11 16.17
C LEU A 445 -3.64 -3.40 15.96
N LEU A 446 -3.31 -4.46 15.27
CA LEU A 446 -1.94 -4.75 14.85
C LEU A 446 -1.68 -4.08 13.49
N GLU A 447 -0.69 -3.20 13.42
CA GLU A 447 -0.21 -2.62 12.18
C GLU A 447 0.99 -3.42 11.66
N LYS A 448 0.83 -4.04 10.50
CA LYS A 448 1.89 -4.75 9.78
C LYS A 448 2.37 -3.86 8.64
N THR A 449 3.62 -3.44 8.71
CA THR A 449 4.22 -2.53 7.74
C THR A 449 5.25 -3.24 6.85
N SER A 450 5.59 -2.62 5.72
CA SER A 450 6.71 -3.05 4.87
C SER A 450 8.09 -2.65 5.44
N ILE A 451 8.14 -2.02 6.62
CA ILE A 451 9.41 -1.70 7.31
C ILE A 451 10.01 -2.98 7.87
N SER A 452 11.31 -3.16 7.68
CA SER A 452 12.07 -4.23 8.36
C SER A 452 13.25 -3.67 9.15
N ARG A 453 13.61 -4.36 10.24
CA ARG A 453 14.74 -3.99 11.09
C ARG A 453 15.84 -5.03 11.01
N PRO A 454 17.12 -4.62 10.92
CA PRO A 454 18.24 -5.55 10.97
C PRO A 454 18.53 -6.03 12.39
N ILE A 455 18.92 -7.28 12.51
CA ILE A 455 19.44 -7.89 13.73
C ILE A 455 20.82 -8.46 13.40
N PRO A 456 21.88 -8.15 14.17
CA PRO A 456 23.16 -8.79 13.99
C PRO A 456 23.07 -10.27 14.33
N MET A 457 23.75 -11.11 13.55
CA MET A 457 23.85 -12.54 13.77
C MET A 457 25.28 -12.90 14.20
N ALA A 458 25.41 -13.81 15.16
CA ALA A 458 26.70 -14.46 15.42
C ALA A 458 26.97 -15.49 14.32
N GLN A 459 28.21 -15.55 13.87
CA GLN A 459 28.64 -16.49 12.82
C GLN A 459 29.89 -17.26 13.23
N SER A 460 30.00 -18.51 12.81
CA SER A 460 31.21 -19.31 12.88
C SER A 460 31.32 -20.23 11.66
N VAL A 461 32.56 -20.50 11.23
CA VAL A 461 32.80 -21.48 10.17
C VAL A 461 32.64 -22.88 10.76
N ALA A 462 31.82 -23.70 10.11
CA ALA A 462 31.44 -25.05 10.56
C ALA A 462 31.68 -26.12 9.48
N ASN A 463 32.82 -26.02 8.75
CA ASN A 463 33.15 -26.94 7.66
C ASN A 463 33.31 -28.37 8.15
N ASP A 464 32.74 -29.32 7.38
CA ASP A 464 32.91 -30.74 7.64
C ASP A 464 34.21 -31.24 6.97
N PRO A 465 35.19 -31.77 7.72
CA PRO A 465 36.42 -32.32 7.13
C PRO A 465 36.21 -33.45 6.12
N LYS A 466 35.06 -34.13 6.21
CA LYS A 466 34.66 -35.19 5.28
C LYS A 466 34.12 -34.67 3.94
N LYS A 467 33.80 -33.37 3.88
CA LYS A 467 33.22 -32.71 2.70
C LYS A 467 34.00 -31.42 2.39
N PRO A 468 35.26 -31.52 1.96
CA PRO A 468 36.16 -30.37 1.82
C PRO A 468 35.68 -29.34 0.77
N ASN A 469 34.86 -29.75 -0.17
CA ASN A 469 34.32 -28.88 -1.23
C ASN A 469 33.10 -28.06 -0.77
N ILE A 470 32.55 -28.34 0.43
CA ILE A 470 31.40 -27.63 0.96
C ILE A 470 31.85 -26.63 2.01
N SER A 471 31.58 -25.35 1.79
CA SER A 471 31.72 -24.34 2.82
C SER A 471 30.41 -24.27 3.62
N ARG A 472 30.55 -24.24 4.96
CA ARG A 472 29.44 -24.21 5.90
C ARG A 472 29.65 -23.15 6.95
N TRP A 473 28.61 -22.34 7.19
CA TRP A 473 28.57 -21.34 8.25
C TRP A 473 27.44 -21.66 9.22
N SER A 474 27.74 -21.70 10.50
CA SER A 474 26.76 -21.75 11.57
C SER A 474 26.41 -20.31 11.95
N LEU A 475 25.12 -19.97 11.85
CA LEU A 475 24.57 -18.65 12.12
C LEU A 475 23.67 -18.76 13.35
N THR A 476 23.81 -17.83 14.29
CA THR A 476 22.99 -17.84 15.51
C THR A 476 22.22 -16.53 15.63
N LEU A 477 20.90 -16.63 15.74
CA LEU A 477 20.00 -15.54 16.07
C LEU A 477 20.03 -15.25 17.57
N PRO A 478 19.71 -14.02 18.02
CA PRO A 478 19.69 -13.71 19.45
C PRO A 478 18.59 -14.45 20.21
N LYS A 479 17.55 -14.92 19.53
CA LYS A 479 16.43 -15.69 20.10
C LYS A 479 15.82 -16.61 19.05
N ALA A 480 15.27 -17.73 19.48
CA ALA A 480 14.40 -18.59 18.66
C ALA A 480 13.03 -17.95 18.46
N GLY A 481 12.27 -18.38 17.45
CA GLY A 481 10.90 -17.95 17.20
C GLY A 481 10.74 -16.54 16.63
N LEU A 482 11.84 -15.87 16.24
CA LEU A 482 11.76 -14.55 15.62
C LEU A 482 11.21 -14.64 14.19
N PRO A 483 10.31 -13.73 13.77
CA PRO A 483 9.72 -13.73 12.43
C PRO A 483 10.71 -13.19 11.38
N ILE A 484 11.83 -13.89 11.17
CA ILE A 484 12.85 -13.48 10.23
C ILE A 484 12.34 -13.71 8.81
N CYS A 485 12.35 -12.66 7.99
CA CYS A 485 11.93 -12.72 6.60
C CYS A 485 13.09 -12.69 5.60
N ARG A 486 14.30 -12.32 6.06
CA ARG A 486 15.47 -12.16 5.18
C ARG A 486 16.78 -12.27 5.94
N ILE A 487 17.79 -12.87 5.29
CA ILE A 487 19.18 -12.83 5.76
C ILE A 487 20.05 -12.17 4.69
N VAL A 488 20.97 -11.32 5.13
CA VAL A 488 21.89 -10.59 4.27
C VAL A 488 23.32 -10.81 4.75
N CYS A 489 24.26 -11.08 3.85
CA CYS A 489 25.67 -11.17 4.14
C CYS A 489 26.51 -10.53 3.05
N THR A 490 27.71 -10.08 3.39
CA THR A 490 28.66 -9.44 2.49
C THR A 490 29.71 -10.46 2.03
N PRO A 491 29.81 -10.77 0.73
CA PRO A 491 30.87 -11.64 0.22
C PRO A 491 32.22 -10.92 0.21
N GLY A 492 33.28 -11.71 0.38
CA GLY A 492 34.66 -11.25 0.14
C GLY A 492 34.93 -10.88 -1.32
N PRO A 493 36.10 -10.28 -1.61
CA PRO A 493 36.47 -9.94 -2.98
C PRO A 493 36.68 -11.22 -3.80
N GLY A 494 36.22 -11.23 -5.05
CA GLY A 494 36.44 -12.38 -5.95
C GLY A 494 35.38 -12.46 -7.02
N VAL A 495 35.61 -13.35 -7.99
CA VAL A 495 34.65 -13.68 -9.05
C VAL A 495 34.13 -15.06 -8.76
N PHE A 496 32.82 -15.20 -8.63
CA PHE A 496 32.19 -16.48 -8.33
C PHE A 496 30.74 -16.56 -8.83
N GLN A 497 30.27 -17.76 -9.01
CA GLN A 497 28.85 -18.09 -9.10
C GLN A 497 28.63 -19.30 -8.21
N ARG A 498 27.76 -19.16 -7.20
CA ARG A 498 27.48 -20.21 -6.22
C ARG A 498 25.99 -20.24 -5.91
N GLU A 499 25.52 -21.44 -5.63
CA GLU A 499 24.22 -21.68 -5.02
C GLU A 499 24.39 -21.81 -3.51
N PHE A 500 23.57 -21.10 -2.74
CA PHE A 500 23.57 -21.10 -1.29
C PHE A 500 22.29 -21.76 -0.79
N HIS A 501 22.43 -22.65 0.17
CA HIS A 501 21.34 -23.36 0.81
C HIS A 501 21.29 -22.99 2.27
N LEU A 502 20.18 -22.46 2.74
CA LEU A 502 19.94 -22.14 4.15
C LEU A 502 19.00 -23.19 4.75
N SER A 503 19.35 -23.69 5.89
CA SER A 503 18.56 -24.63 6.69
C SER A 503 18.60 -24.27 8.16
N GLU A 504 17.56 -24.71 8.91
CA GLU A 504 17.59 -24.72 10.37
C GLU A 504 17.74 -26.16 10.90
N THR A 505 18.28 -26.28 12.09
CA THR A 505 18.39 -27.56 12.77
C THR A 505 17.33 -27.68 13.82
N VAL A 506 16.44 -28.65 13.66
CA VAL A 506 15.34 -28.91 14.58
C VAL A 506 15.62 -30.19 15.39
N THR A 507 15.48 -30.11 16.70
CA THR A 507 15.62 -31.23 17.62
C THR A 507 14.23 -31.68 18.08
N ASP A 508 13.85 -32.89 17.73
CA ASP A 508 12.52 -33.47 18.08
C ASP A 508 12.53 -34.18 19.47
N GLY A 509 13.64 -34.13 20.20
CA GLY A 509 13.78 -34.81 21.49
C GLY A 509 13.79 -36.35 21.43
N VAL A 510 13.42 -36.94 20.33
CA VAL A 510 13.36 -38.40 20.07
C VAL A 510 14.25 -38.84 18.92
N ARG A 511 14.55 -37.96 17.98
CA ARG A 511 15.38 -38.21 16.79
C ARG A 511 16.65 -37.38 16.82
N GLU A 512 17.67 -37.83 16.06
CA GLU A 512 18.85 -36.99 15.79
C GLU A 512 18.41 -35.69 15.10
N ASP A 513 19.14 -34.60 15.37
CA ASP A 513 18.96 -33.29 14.75
C ASP A 513 18.84 -33.43 13.23
N PHE A 514 17.79 -32.91 12.65
CA PHE A 514 17.59 -32.95 11.20
C PHE A 514 17.46 -31.53 10.62
N PRO A 515 18.04 -31.28 9.44
CA PRO A 515 17.94 -29.99 8.78
C PRO A 515 16.60 -29.80 8.06
N ILE A 516 15.94 -28.65 8.27
CA ILE A 516 14.80 -28.18 7.50
C ILE A 516 15.27 -27.05 6.58
N ALA A 517 15.03 -27.19 5.27
CA ALA A 517 15.40 -26.18 4.31
C ALA A 517 14.51 -24.93 4.47
N LEU A 518 15.13 -23.76 4.56
CA LEU A 518 14.47 -22.46 4.66
C LEU A 518 14.48 -21.68 3.34
N GLY A 519 15.49 -21.89 2.51
CA GLY A 519 15.58 -21.22 1.22
C GLY A 519 16.90 -21.52 0.49
N THR A 520 16.90 -21.21 -0.80
CA THR A 520 18.08 -21.28 -1.67
C THR A 520 18.18 -20.01 -2.50
N THR A 521 19.41 -19.60 -2.82
CA THR A 521 19.66 -18.49 -3.74
C THR A 521 20.94 -18.74 -4.55
N THR A 522 20.92 -18.36 -5.82
CA THR A 522 22.12 -18.38 -6.65
C THR A 522 22.69 -16.97 -6.75
N TRP A 523 23.93 -16.80 -6.34
CA TRP A 523 24.61 -15.52 -6.41
C TRP A 523 25.77 -15.55 -7.37
N ARG A 524 25.91 -14.47 -8.15
CA ARG A 524 27.01 -14.30 -9.10
C ARG A 524 27.68 -12.94 -8.91
N GLN A 525 29.02 -12.96 -8.73
CA GLN A 525 29.87 -11.77 -8.73
C GLN A 525 30.80 -11.85 -9.94
N THR A 526 30.72 -10.87 -10.84
CA THR A 526 31.50 -10.81 -12.08
C THR A 526 32.67 -9.85 -11.96
N PRO A 527 33.71 -9.95 -12.82
CA PRO A 527 34.80 -8.98 -12.86
C PRO A 527 34.26 -7.57 -13.05
N HIS A 528 34.91 -6.60 -12.41
CA HIS A 528 34.56 -5.16 -12.50
C HIS A 528 33.25 -4.75 -11.80
N GLN A 529 32.54 -5.65 -11.17
CA GLN A 529 31.42 -5.30 -10.26
C GLN A 529 31.96 -5.03 -8.84
N LYS A 530 31.40 -4.01 -8.19
CA LYS A 530 31.63 -3.85 -6.74
C LYS A 530 30.98 -5.01 -6.00
N PRO A 531 31.60 -5.54 -4.93
CA PRO A 531 30.96 -6.54 -4.08
C PRO A 531 29.60 -6.04 -3.62
N ARG A 532 28.59 -6.91 -3.71
CA ARG A 532 27.21 -6.64 -3.32
C ARG A 532 26.81 -7.65 -2.25
N ASP A 533 25.95 -7.23 -1.34
CA ASP A 533 25.40 -8.13 -0.33
C ASP A 533 24.60 -9.25 -0.97
N ILE A 534 24.81 -10.46 -0.51
CA ILE A 534 23.99 -11.63 -0.84
C ILE A 534 22.71 -11.55 -0.02
N VAL A 535 21.57 -11.70 -0.65
CA VAL A 535 20.26 -11.63 -0.02
C VAL A 535 19.56 -12.98 -0.14
N LEU A 536 19.14 -13.54 1.00
CA LEU A 536 18.32 -14.74 1.09
C LEU A 536 16.95 -14.34 1.64
N GLU A 537 15.91 -14.44 0.83
CA GLU A 537 14.51 -14.26 1.27
C GLU A 537 14.02 -15.56 1.90
N LEU A 538 13.28 -15.44 3.01
CA LEU A 538 12.76 -16.57 3.79
C LEU A 538 11.25 -16.53 3.83
N ASN A 539 10.62 -17.66 3.46
CA ASN A 539 9.19 -17.89 3.61
C ASN A 539 8.90 -19.40 3.61
N PRO A 540 8.62 -20.01 4.77
CA PRO A 540 8.49 -19.43 6.10
C PRO A 540 9.82 -19.00 6.72
N GLY A 541 9.75 -18.20 7.80
CA GLY A 541 10.90 -17.86 8.62
C GLY A 541 11.35 -19.02 9.51
N PRO A 542 12.53 -18.91 10.16
CA PRO A 542 13.06 -19.95 11.04
C PRO A 542 12.27 -20.04 12.35
N THR A 543 12.17 -21.24 12.88
CA THR A 543 11.59 -21.52 14.20
C THR A 543 12.64 -21.62 15.30
N THR A 544 13.88 -21.93 14.91
CA THR A 544 15.02 -22.08 15.85
C THR A 544 15.93 -20.84 15.76
N ASP A 545 16.85 -20.73 16.70
CA ASP A 545 17.91 -19.70 16.72
C ASP A 545 19.19 -20.14 15.98
N ARG A 546 19.28 -21.38 15.52
CA ARG A 546 20.47 -21.96 14.89
C ARG A 546 20.19 -22.30 13.43
N LEU A 547 20.93 -21.60 12.56
CA LEU A 547 20.80 -21.75 11.13
C LEU A 547 22.13 -22.22 10.54
N ILE A 548 22.06 -22.95 9.44
CA ILE A 548 23.22 -23.40 8.70
C ILE A 548 23.11 -22.93 7.26
N LEU A 549 24.12 -22.18 6.81
CA LEU A 549 24.27 -21.80 5.42
C LEU A 549 25.37 -22.65 4.79
N GLU A 550 25.08 -23.25 3.65
CA GLU A 550 25.99 -24.11 2.90
C GLU A 550 26.13 -23.65 1.45
N THR A 551 27.30 -23.87 0.87
CA THR A 551 27.54 -23.78 -0.58
C THR A 551 28.54 -24.81 -1.04
N ASP A 552 28.29 -25.41 -2.21
CA ASP A 552 29.27 -26.28 -2.88
C ASP A 552 30.23 -25.41 -3.72
N ASN A 553 31.50 -25.49 -3.40
CA ASN A 553 32.56 -24.77 -4.12
C ASN A 553 33.01 -25.52 -5.39
N GLY A 554 32.64 -26.81 -5.55
CA GLY A 554 33.19 -27.67 -6.59
C GLY A 554 34.73 -27.72 -6.48
N ASP A 555 35.43 -27.46 -7.57
CA ASP A 555 36.88 -27.41 -7.64
C ASP A 555 37.47 -25.99 -7.41
N ASN A 556 36.65 -25.04 -6.94
CA ASN A 556 37.11 -23.66 -6.72
C ASN A 556 37.42 -23.39 -5.24
N PRO A 557 38.22 -22.35 -4.95
CA PRO A 557 38.50 -21.98 -3.56
C PRO A 557 37.22 -21.55 -2.83
N PRO A 558 37.17 -21.76 -1.49
CA PRO A 558 36.08 -21.28 -0.63
C PRO A 558 35.86 -19.79 -0.75
N ILE A 559 34.64 -19.34 -0.57
CA ILE A 559 34.26 -17.95 -0.53
C ILE A 559 34.23 -17.48 0.92
N GLU A 560 34.67 -16.27 1.17
CA GLU A 560 34.51 -15.61 2.48
C GLU A 560 33.15 -14.88 2.52
N LEU A 561 32.39 -15.08 3.60
CA LEU A 561 31.17 -14.37 3.88
C LEU A 561 31.25 -13.70 5.24
N ASN A 562 30.86 -12.44 5.31
CA ASN A 562 30.97 -11.61 6.50
C ASN A 562 29.68 -10.81 6.75
N ASN A 563 29.56 -10.15 7.90
CA ASN A 563 28.49 -9.19 8.23
C ASN A 563 27.09 -9.77 8.05
N PHE A 564 26.83 -10.94 8.62
CA PHE A 564 25.50 -11.53 8.58
C PHE A 564 24.51 -10.72 9.42
N ARG A 565 23.38 -10.39 8.81
CA ARG A 565 22.27 -9.66 9.41
C ARG A 565 20.98 -10.34 9.05
N ALA A 566 20.13 -10.60 10.02
CA ALA A 566 18.76 -11.05 9.80
C ALA A 566 17.85 -9.82 9.79
N TYR A 567 16.73 -9.90 9.07
CA TYR A 567 15.73 -8.84 9.02
C TYR A 567 14.36 -9.40 9.42
N TYR A 568 13.63 -8.64 10.24
CA TYR A 568 12.28 -8.96 10.66
C TYR A 568 11.32 -7.79 10.33
N PRO A 569 10.05 -8.06 9.98
CA PRO A 569 9.07 -7.02 9.69
C PRO A 569 8.65 -6.32 10.98
N VAL A 570 8.53 -5.00 10.92
CA VAL A 570 8.05 -4.19 12.05
C VAL A 570 6.55 -4.36 12.18
N THR A 571 6.12 -4.77 13.38
CA THR A 571 4.72 -4.82 13.79
C THR A 571 4.50 -3.87 14.95
N ARG A 572 3.37 -3.13 14.92
CA ARG A 572 2.99 -2.19 15.97
C ARG A 572 1.60 -2.48 16.48
N ALA A 573 1.39 -2.29 17.77
CA ALA A 573 0.05 -2.24 18.35
C ALA A 573 -0.43 -0.79 18.39
N ILE A 574 -1.58 -0.51 17.76
CA ILE A 574 -2.21 0.81 17.69
C ILE A 574 -3.43 0.79 18.60
N PHE A 575 -3.45 1.69 19.59
CA PHE A 575 -4.53 1.77 20.57
C PHE A 575 -4.78 3.21 21.01
N ARG A 576 -5.91 3.47 21.64
CA ARG A 576 -6.22 4.77 22.21
C ARG A 576 -6.01 4.76 23.72
N ALA A 577 -5.14 5.64 24.20
CA ALA A 577 -4.92 5.82 25.63
C ALA A 577 -6.14 6.48 26.28
N SER A 578 -6.67 5.89 27.35
CA SER A 578 -7.70 6.53 28.16
C SER A 578 -7.06 7.62 29.05
N PRO A 579 -7.62 8.83 29.12
CA PRO A 579 -7.05 9.91 29.93
C PRO A 579 -7.19 9.72 31.45
N VAL A 580 -7.85 8.65 31.92
CA VAL A 580 -8.48 8.64 33.25
C VAL A 580 -7.72 7.86 34.33
N SER A 581 -6.73 7.03 34.00
CA SER A 581 -6.09 6.21 35.03
C SER A 581 -4.59 6.47 35.12
N GLY A 582 -4.12 6.92 36.28
CA GLY A 582 -2.70 6.86 36.63
C GLY A 582 -2.15 5.44 36.81
N ALA A 583 -2.95 4.42 36.49
CA ALA A 583 -2.56 3.02 36.57
C ALA A 583 -1.61 2.65 35.43
N PRO A 584 -0.60 1.80 35.68
CA PRO A 584 0.32 1.35 34.64
C PRO A 584 -0.40 0.50 33.61
N THR A 585 -0.05 0.71 32.35
CA THR A 585 -0.50 -0.13 31.23
C THR A 585 0.54 -1.21 30.95
N TRP A 586 0.07 -2.45 30.80
CA TRP A 586 0.90 -3.62 30.60
C TRP A 586 0.54 -4.33 29.30
N LEU A 587 1.55 -4.78 28.57
CA LEU A 587 1.41 -5.67 27.44
C LEU A 587 1.80 -7.08 27.89
N TYR A 588 0.84 -8.01 27.86
CA TYR A 588 1.00 -9.43 28.22
C TYR A 588 1.16 -10.28 26.96
N TYR A 589 2.01 -11.32 27.02
CA TYR A 589 2.28 -12.26 25.94
C TYR A 589 2.84 -13.59 26.47
N GLY A 590 2.91 -14.62 25.61
CA GLY A 590 3.43 -15.94 25.96
C GLY A 590 2.41 -16.86 26.61
N ASP A 591 1.14 -16.82 26.15
CA ASP A 591 0.09 -17.79 26.44
C ASP A 591 -0.31 -18.49 25.14
N GLY A 592 0.27 -19.67 24.89
CA GLY A 592 0.05 -20.43 23.65
C GLY A 592 -1.40 -20.92 23.44
N ASP A 593 -2.22 -20.93 24.50
CA ASP A 593 -3.61 -21.37 24.46
C ASP A 593 -4.59 -20.19 24.29
N ALA A 594 -4.10 -18.96 24.32
CA ALA A 594 -4.94 -17.79 24.20
C ALA A 594 -5.51 -17.64 22.78
N SER A 595 -6.81 -17.44 22.67
CA SER A 595 -7.45 -17.14 21.40
C SER A 595 -7.21 -15.68 20.97
N VAL A 596 -7.18 -15.43 19.65
CA VAL A 596 -7.07 -14.07 19.10
C VAL A 596 -8.17 -13.16 19.66
N PRO A 597 -7.83 -11.98 20.22
CA PRO A 597 -8.82 -11.09 20.78
C PRO A 597 -9.75 -10.53 19.69
N ARG A 598 -11.04 -10.43 20.01
CA ARG A 598 -12.04 -9.84 19.13
C ARG A 598 -12.56 -8.56 19.76
N TYR A 599 -12.11 -7.43 19.24
CA TYR A 599 -12.54 -6.12 19.72
C TYR A 599 -13.41 -5.43 18.67
N ASP A 600 -14.40 -4.68 19.13
CA ASP A 600 -15.22 -3.82 18.26
C ASP A 600 -14.45 -2.58 17.73
N VAL A 601 -13.13 -2.58 17.85
CA VAL A 601 -12.22 -1.49 17.42
C VAL A 601 -12.31 -1.21 15.93
N SER A 602 -12.68 -2.19 15.11
CA SER A 602 -12.92 -2.00 13.69
C SER A 602 -13.96 -0.90 13.40
N LEU A 603 -14.92 -0.70 14.29
CA LEU A 603 -15.94 0.36 14.18
C LEU A 603 -15.37 1.76 14.37
N VAL A 604 -14.27 1.90 15.12
CA VAL A 604 -13.57 3.19 15.36
C VAL A 604 -12.19 3.24 14.71
N ALA A 605 -11.82 2.22 13.98
CA ALA A 605 -10.50 2.10 13.38
C ALA A 605 -10.19 3.24 12.41
N THR A 606 -11.18 3.73 11.66
CA THR A 606 -11.06 4.91 10.81
C THR A 606 -10.66 6.16 11.63
N GLU A 607 -11.20 6.31 12.84
CA GLU A 607 -10.83 7.41 13.72
C GLU A 607 -9.40 7.25 14.26
N LEU A 608 -8.95 6.02 14.54
CA LEU A 608 -7.56 5.71 14.91
C LEU A 608 -6.57 6.03 13.78
N LEU A 609 -6.95 5.79 12.52
CA LEU A 609 -6.13 6.19 11.37
C LEU A 609 -6.12 7.70 11.13
N ARG A 610 -7.21 8.39 11.50
CA ARG A 610 -7.33 9.86 11.36
C ARG A 610 -6.49 10.62 12.34
N SER A 611 -6.33 10.10 13.56
CA SER A 611 -5.62 10.78 14.63
C SER A 611 -4.11 10.74 14.43
N GLU A 612 -3.43 11.79 14.87
CA GLU A 612 -1.98 11.78 15.01
C GLU A 612 -1.57 10.70 16.01
N ARG A 613 -0.57 9.91 15.66
CA ARG A 613 -0.10 8.79 16.46
C ARG A 613 1.10 9.19 17.28
N LEU A 614 1.00 9.05 18.58
CA LEU A 614 2.08 9.22 19.52
C LEU A 614 2.88 7.92 19.65
N VAL A 615 4.19 8.00 19.72
CA VAL A 615 5.06 6.85 19.89
C VAL A 615 5.09 6.46 21.36
N ALA A 616 4.64 5.24 21.65
CA ALA A 616 4.79 4.61 22.97
C ALA A 616 5.97 3.64 22.95
N SER A 617 6.55 3.36 24.11
CA SER A 617 7.70 2.45 24.26
C SER A 617 7.41 1.37 25.30
N THR A 618 8.03 0.20 25.12
CA THR A 618 7.99 -0.91 26.08
C THR A 618 9.09 -0.75 27.14
N GLY A 619 8.81 -1.19 28.36
CA GLY A 619 9.80 -1.34 29.42
C GLY A 619 10.52 -2.69 29.35
N PRO A 620 11.35 -3.05 30.36
CA PRO A 620 11.97 -4.35 30.44
C PRO A 620 10.94 -5.48 30.55
N GLU A 621 11.31 -6.68 30.08
CA GLU A 621 10.52 -7.90 30.23
C GLU A 621 10.43 -8.33 31.69
N GLU A 622 9.23 -8.64 32.14
CA GLU A 622 8.97 -9.28 33.45
C GLU A 622 8.41 -10.69 33.23
N VAL A 623 9.06 -11.67 33.84
CA VAL A 623 8.63 -13.07 33.78
C VAL A 623 7.60 -13.31 34.92
N LEU A 624 6.39 -13.68 34.57
CA LEU A 624 5.27 -13.92 35.52
C LEU A 624 5.21 -15.36 35.99
N LYS A 625 5.54 -16.30 35.11
CA LYS A 625 5.72 -17.71 35.44
C LYS A 625 7.13 -18.09 35.04
N ALA A 626 7.85 -18.73 35.98
CA ALA A 626 9.00 -19.50 35.54
C ALA A 626 8.47 -20.54 34.56
N THR A 627 8.76 -20.37 33.26
CA THR A 627 8.48 -21.43 32.29
C THR A 627 9.25 -22.63 32.79
N ILE A 628 8.52 -23.58 33.39
CA ILE A 628 9.05 -24.92 33.54
C ILE A 628 9.15 -25.39 32.10
N VAL A 629 10.27 -25.07 31.45
CA VAL A 629 10.74 -25.76 30.24
C VAL A 629 10.64 -27.21 30.62
N GLY A 630 9.71 -27.94 30.00
CA GLY A 630 9.26 -29.25 30.43
C GLY A 630 10.42 -30.07 30.95
N ASP A 631 10.55 -30.13 32.27
CA ASP A 631 11.33 -31.17 32.90
C ASP A 631 10.69 -32.45 32.38
N THR A 632 11.30 -33.00 31.34
CA THR A 632 11.11 -34.39 30.97
C THR A 632 11.00 -35.12 32.29
N LEU A 633 9.80 -35.63 32.58
CA LEU A 633 9.46 -36.38 33.80
C LEU A 633 10.72 -36.99 34.35
N THR A 634 11.28 -36.36 35.39
CA THR A 634 12.54 -36.82 35.98
C THR A 634 12.35 -38.30 36.24
N GLY A 635 13.37 -39.11 35.99
CA GLY A 635 13.27 -40.57 35.99
C GLY A 635 12.48 -41.16 37.14
N ALA A 636 12.37 -40.44 38.31
CA ALA A 636 11.58 -40.80 39.46
C ALA A 636 10.05 -40.84 39.17
N SER A 637 9.49 -39.91 38.38
CA SER A 637 8.05 -39.92 38.02
C SER A 637 7.72 -40.98 36.99
N LEU A 638 8.66 -41.28 36.11
CA LEU A 638 8.57 -42.36 35.11
C LEU A 638 8.56 -43.73 35.83
N TYR A 639 9.46 -43.92 36.81
CA TYR A 639 9.46 -45.16 37.64
C TYR A 639 8.21 -45.28 38.48
N LEU A 640 7.67 -44.19 39.02
CA LEU A 640 6.42 -44.18 39.76
C LEU A 640 5.24 -44.55 38.86
N PHE A 641 5.15 -44.03 37.65
CA PHE A 641 4.12 -44.36 36.64
C PHE A 641 4.18 -45.85 36.27
N TRP A 642 5.36 -46.36 35.91
CA TRP A 642 5.53 -47.76 35.59
C TRP A 642 5.31 -48.68 36.80
N GLY A 643 5.65 -48.25 38.02
CA GLY A 643 5.36 -48.97 39.25
C GLY A 643 3.87 -49.12 39.55
N VAL A 644 3.12 -48.00 39.39
CA VAL A 644 1.65 -48.01 39.58
C VAL A 644 0.98 -48.85 38.47
N LEU A 645 1.40 -48.72 37.24
CA LEU A 645 0.89 -49.50 36.10
C LEU A 645 1.17 -51.01 36.33
N GLY A 646 2.37 -51.39 36.77
CA GLY A 646 2.72 -52.75 37.13
C GLY A 646 1.85 -53.32 38.22
N LEU A 647 1.55 -52.54 39.27
CA LEU A 647 0.70 -52.93 40.39
C LEU A 647 -0.75 -53.18 39.95
N VAL A 648 -1.27 -52.34 39.05
CA VAL A 648 -2.61 -52.50 38.46
C VAL A 648 -2.67 -53.77 37.60
N VAL A 649 -1.66 -54.03 36.76
CA VAL A 649 -1.58 -55.24 35.91
C VAL A 649 -1.50 -56.50 36.76
N VAL A 650 -0.67 -56.53 37.84
CA VAL A 650 -0.59 -57.63 38.76
C VAL A 650 -1.93 -57.86 39.49
N GLY A 651 -2.59 -56.77 39.94
CA GLY A 651 -3.92 -56.84 40.53
C GLY A 651 -4.97 -57.47 39.61
N LEU A 652 -4.96 -57.03 38.31
CA LEU A 652 -5.84 -57.63 37.30
C LEU A 652 -5.56 -59.11 37.06
N LEU A 653 -4.28 -59.51 36.98
CA LEU A 653 -3.89 -60.90 36.79
C LEU A 653 -4.30 -61.74 37.97
N LEU A 654 -4.22 -61.29 39.22
CA LEU A 654 -4.70 -61.97 40.43
C LEU A 654 -6.22 -62.12 40.38
N VAL A 655 -6.96 -61.14 39.96
CA VAL A 655 -8.43 -61.24 39.80
C VAL A 655 -8.78 -62.25 38.72
N VAL A 656 -8.12 -62.21 37.57
CA VAL A 656 -8.33 -63.21 36.46
C VAL A 656 -7.98 -64.62 36.92
N ALA A 657 -6.85 -64.79 37.62
CA ALA A 657 -6.46 -66.09 38.16
C ALA A 657 -7.48 -66.71 39.16
N ARG A 658 -8.22 -65.86 39.86
CA ARG A 658 -9.29 -66.28 40.82
C ARG A 658 -10.57 -66.74 40.09
N PHE A 659 -10.78 -66.28 38.83
CA PHE A 659 -11.95 -66.68 38.03
C PHE A 659 -11.66 -67.86 37.06
N VAL A 660 -10.41 -68.30 36.92
CA VAL A 660 -10.08 -69.48 36.11
C VAL A 660 -10.47 -70.68 36.89
N PRO A 661 -11.44 -71.50 36.45
CA PRO A 661 -11.84 -72.70 37.15
C PRO A 661 -10.66 -73.70 37.13
N LYS A 662 -10.32 -74.22 38.32
CA LYS A 662 -9.38 -75.34 38.44
C LYS A 662 -9.94 -76.56 37.65
N ALA A 663 -9.26 -76.89 36.53
CA ALA A 663 -9.53 -78.13 35.84
C ALA A 663 -9.29 -79.31 36.86
N ALA A 664 -10.29 -80.13 37.02
CA ALA A 664 -10.24 -81.31 37.82
C ALA A 664 -9.36 -82.40 37.26
#